data_06fe34aaae29d6896731d44f4a2166a8
#
_entry.id   06fe34aaae29d6896731d44f4a2166a8
#
_cell.length_a   1.000
_cell.length_b   1.000
_cell.length_c   1.000
_cell.angle_alpha   90.00
_cell.angle_beta   90.00
_cell.angle_gamma   90.00
#
_symmetry.space_group_name_H-M   'P 1'
#
loop_
_entity.id
_entity.type
_entity.pdbx_description
1 polymer ?
#
loop_
_entity_poly.entity_id
_entity_poly.type
_entity_poly.pdbx_seq_one_letter_code
_entity_poly.pdbx_strand_id
1 'polypeptide(L)'
;MKRKTLTLAIASAVFTSSALYAQDDELQSASRPAPGGDITEIVTLGEYIPDEKRATASVSNVLDAEAFSRAGDSTVAEGLKRVSGLNLAGGKFVYIRGLGERYSSTILNGSTLPSPEPIRRVVPLDLFPASIIDSVLVQKTFSAQYPAEFAGGAIQMRTKVVPDEPFLEIKSSVGYSGNTSFQNGYTYNGGGKDWMGVNDGTRDLPNLLNDAISGNRELRRNNLFFQNGFSAQELEAIGESLNNTYSAQQESIQPDVSASASFGSAWYGENTRIGGMANLSYSNTWDSITVSQNTYVADNEGNLSQRNDMDFASTEHSVDTSLFLTGGIEYNDAHSLKATILQIRKMDDLAGETTGFLATEGQNIRTTRLEWIERDLLSQQLEGEHIFYDWNELSLNWHVNESRAKRDSPDFRQNRYEYAPQIDDFAYALRADANQRWWSALEDNNQDVGVSAKMFLETPFNTNTELSMGMTQVRKDRESQIRRFLFLANGADITGFDVRRLPLEQIMVPENISRSGFELREGTRATDNYTADQELDAWYVEADVELTYFLRLLAGVRGEESVQTVSTFNLFDPDQAIESQLASDDLFPILTGTWILDDYNMQVRAGYSETISRPDFRELSPAPFIDPVTGFIIVGNPDLTVGYIDNFDLRWEWYFSGDESISVGLFYKDFETPIEAIIEPGAANQRTFINAQNATTQGIEFDAFRWLDFINDDWTSWYLSANLTLIDSEVTIRPQDSGLVTNPTRALQGQADYIFNMQLGFDDQFKNKGSLVYHITGEKIREVGILGQPDIYDEAYGELDFNYTRLIGEHWSLNLQAKNILNQRRESTQGGLDVNSLFEGRSASLGVNYVF
;
A
#
# COMPACT_ATOMS: atom_id res chain seq x y z
N MET A 1 31.33 -21.02 6.78
CA MET A 1 31.52 -21.93 7.91
C MET A 1 31.75 -21.15 9.21
N LYS A 2 30.97 -20.10 9.50
CA LYS A 2 31.03 -19.28 10.74
C LYS A 2 29.62 -18.81 11.25
N ARG A 3 28.52 -19.37 10.76
CA ARG A 3 27.13 -18.93 11.14
C ARG A 3 26.36 -19.92 12.03
N LYS A 4 26.91 -21.03 12.46
CA LYS A 4 26.17 -22.04 13.28
C LYS A 4 26.30 -21.92 14.80
N THR A 5 26.95 -20.88 15.33
CA THR A 5 27.25 -20.82 16.78
C THR A 5 26.40 -19.81 17.56
N LEU A 6 25.51 -19.06 16.93
CA LEU A 6 24.69 -18.05 17.63
C LEU A 6 23.33 -18.58 18.13
N THR A 7 22.85 -19.63 17.54
CA THR A 7 21.47 -20.16 17.82
C THR A 7 21.41 -20.97 19.13
N LEU A 8 22.50 -21.37 19.73
CA LEU A 8 22.51 -22.20 20.96
C LEU A 8 22.76 -21.45 22.27
N ALA A 9 23.16 -20.17 22.21
CA ALA A 9 23.55 -19.41 23.40
C ALA A 9 22.39 -18.65 24.08
N ILE A 10 21.24 -18.48 23.41
CA ILE A 10 20.10 -17.69 23.92
C ILE A 10 19.14 -18.56 24.75
N ALA A 11 19.12 -19.88 24.52
CA ALA A 11 18.24 -20.79 25.26
C ALA A 11 18.69 -21.09 26.72
N SER A 12 19.89 -20.70 27.09
CA SER A 12 20.46 -21.03 28.42
C SER A 12 20.41 -19.89 29.45
N ALA A 13 19.97 -18.69 29.04
CA ALA A 13 20.01 -17.49 29.90
C ALA A 13 18.69 -17.18 30.65
N VAL A 14 17.62 -17.93 30.40
CA VAL A 14 16.29 -17.61 30.96
C VAL A 14 15.97 -18.34 32.27
N PHE A 15 16.82 -19.24 32.74
CA PHE A 15 16.48 -20.11 33.89
C PHE A 15 17.38 -19.96 35.15
N THR A 16 17.98 -18.82 35.39
CA THR A 16 18.62 -18.60 36.70
C THR A 16 18.45 -17.17 37.20
N SER A 17 17.37 -16.89 37.91
CA SER A 17 17.36 -15.92 39.00
C SER A 17 16.27 -16.27 40.00
N SER A 18 16.70 -16.79 41.10
CA SER A 18 15.94 -17.15 42.30
C SER A 18 15.54 -15.88 43.10
N ALA A 19 14.32 -15.92 43.53
CA ALA A 19 13.77 -15.42 44.80
C ALA A 19 14.48 -14.25 45.53
N LEU A 20 13.85 -13.12 45.55
CA LEU A 20 13.97 -12.15 46.61
C LEU A 20 12.54 -11.82 47.15
N TYR A 21 12.43 -11.95 48.47
CA TYR A 21 11.22 -11.81 49.26
C TYR A 21 10.49 -10.49 49.04
N ALA A 22 9.18 -10.58 48.83
CA ALA A 22 8.26 -9.47 48.95
C ALA A 22 7.88 -9.26 50.40
N GLN A 23 7.97 -8.06 50.87
CA GLN A 23 7.35 -7.59 52.09
C GLN A 23 5.98 -7.00 51.72
N ASP A 24 4.93 -7.49 52.41
CA ASP A 24 3.57 -6.98 52.27
C ASP A 24 3.50 -5.49 52.63
N ASP A 25 3.14 -4.66 51.69
CA ASP A 25 2.50 -3.39 51.96
C ASP A 25 1.19 -3.33 51.15
N GLU A 26 0.07 -3.30 51.85
CA GLU A 26 -1.26 -3.01 51.30
C GLU A 26 -1.25 -1.62 50.66
N LEU A 27 -0.97 -1.57 49.37
CA LEU A 27 -1.26 -0.42 48.54
C LEU A 27 -2.69 -0.57 48.02
N GLN A 28 -3.62 0.14 48.67
CA GLN A 28 -4.92 0.46 48.09
C GLN A 28 -4.74 0.92 46.67
N SER A 29 -5.34 0.22 45.74
CA SER A 29 -5.52 0.69 44.35
C SER A 29 -6.30 2.01 44.39
N ALA A 30 -5.59 3.11 44.44
CA ALA A 30 -6.15 4.39 44.10
C ALA A 30 -6.39 4.36 42.58
N SER A 31 -7.64 4.08 42.18
CA SER A 31 -8.11 4.47 40.85
C SER A 31 -7.72 5.92 40.65
N ARG A 32 -6.83 6.21 39.67
CA ARG A 32 -6.59 7.59 39.23
C ARG A 32 -7.97 8.20 38.96
N PRO A 33 -8.29 9.38 39.48
CA PRO A 33 -9.51 10.06 39.08
C PRO A 33 -9.39 10.34 37.60
N ALA A 34 -10.43 10.01 36.86
CA ALA A 34 -10.57 10.45 35.47
C ALA A 34 -10.27 11.95 35.41
N PRO A 35 -9.45 12.43 34.44
CA PRO A 35 -9.19 13.86 34.30
C PRO A 35 -10.52 14.55 34.08
N GLY A 36 -10.97 15.32 35.08
CA GLY A 36 -12.14 16.18 34.95
C GLY A 36 -11.78 17.42 34.14
N GLY A 37 -11.96 17.34 32.88
CA GLY A 37 -11.93 18.43 31.92
C GLY A 37 -12.56 17.87 30.66
N ASP A 38 -13.78 18.37 30.33
CA ASP A 38 -14.57 17.99 29.18
C ASP A 38 -13.80 18.16 27.87
N ILE A 39 -12.88 17.23 27.59
CA ILE A 39 -12.62 16.83 26.22
C ILE A 39 -13.69 15.77 26.02
N THR A 40 -14.70 16.08 25.22
CA THR A 40 -15.74 15.16 24.82
C THR A 40 -15.05 13.99 24.14
N GLU A 41 -14.82 12.95 24.90
CA GLU A 41 -14.42 11.65 24.37
C GLU A 41 -15.58 11.26 23.47
N ILE A 42 -15.37 11.26 22.16
CA ILE A 42 -16.36 10.82 21.19
C ILE A 42 -16.47 9.31 21.42
N VAL A 43 -17.33 8.90 22.32
CA VAL A 43 -17.65 7.50 22.52
C VAL A 43 -18.45 7.08 21.29
N THR A 44 -17.84 6.25 20.48
CA THR A 44 -18.40 5.78 19.21
C THR A 44 -19.11 4.44 19.43
N LEU A 45 -20.19 4.22 18.69
CA LEU A 45 -20.82 2.90 18.54
C LEU A 45 -19.82 1.96 17.86
N GLY A 46 -19.17 1.17 18.63
CA GLY A 46 -18.26 0.09 18.31
C GLY A 46 -17.88 -0.46 19.66
N GLU A 47 -17.77 -1.75 19.75
CA GLU A 47 -17.34 -2.42 20.96
C GLU A 47 -15.99 -1.82 21.41
N TYR A 48 -16.01 -0.77 22.25
CA TYR A 48 -14.82 -0.36 22.99
C TYR A 48 -14.53 -1.46 23.98
N ILE A 49 -13.66 -2.39 23.59
CA ILE A 49 -13.07 -3.35 24.52
C ILE A 49 -11.87 -2.62 25.12
N PRO A 50 -11.96 -2.14 26.38
CA PRO A 50 -10.79 -1.61 27.06
C PRO A 50 -9.72 -2.71 27.01
N ASP A 51 -8.56 -2.39 26.40
CA ASP A 51 -7.47 -3.35 26.28
C ASP A 51 -7.70 -4.50 25.27
N GLU A 52 -8.15 -4.15 24.02
CA GLU A 52 -8.34 -5.12 22.93
C GLU A 52 -7.08 -5.96 22.68
N LYS A 53 -5.89 -5.37 22.80
CA LYS A 53 -4.60 -6.06 22.70
C LYS A 53 -4.45 -7.19 23.71
N ARG A 54 -4.99 -7.03 24.90
CA ARG A 54 -4.92 -8.02 26.00
C ARG A 54 -6.03 -9.06 25.90
N ALA A 55 -7.22 -8.64 25.50
CA ALA A 55 -8.41 -9.47 25.44
C ALA A 55 -8.39 -10.51 24.31
N THR A 56 -7.76 -10.20 23.18
CA THR A 56 -7.71 -11.12 22.03
C THR A 56 -6.83 -12.33 22.32
N ALA A 57 -7.23 -13.51 21.83
CA ALA A 57 -6.40 -14.71 21.88
C ALA A 57 -5.21 -14.62 20.87
N SER A 58 -5.31 -13.75 19.89
CA SER A 58 -4.36 -13.59 18.79
C SER A 58 -3.34 -12.48 19.07
N VAL A 59 -2.13 -12.59 18.48
CA VAL A 59 -1.11 -11.55 18.53
C VAL A 59 -1.53 -10.39 17.65
N SER A 60 -1.79 -9.23 18.22
CA SER A 60 -2.25 -8.04 17.53
C SER A 60 -1.58 -6.76 18.03
N ASN A 61 -1.58 -5.74 17.19
CA ASN A 61 -1.26 -4.37 17.52
C ASN A 61 -2.44 -3.48 17.12
N VAL A 62 -2.82 -2.54 17.97
CA VAL A 62 -3.92 -1.61 17.71
C VAL A 62 -3.34 -0.20 17.61
N LEU A 63 -3.74 0.53 16.56
CA LEU A 63 -3.55 1.97 16.43
C LEU A 63 -4.93 2.61 16.52
N ASP A 64 -5.22 3.32 17.57
CA ASP A 64 -6.43 4.11 17.73
C ASP A 64 -6.30 5.52 17.13
N ALA A 65 -7.39 6.26 17.08
CA ALA A 65 -7.42 7.63 16.58
C ALA A 65 -6.49 8.55 17.38
N GLU A 66 -6.26 8.27 18.67
CA GLU A 66 -5.35 9.03 19.50
C GLU A 66 -3.88 8.78 19.13
N ALA A 67 -3.50 7.53 18.83
CA ALA A 67 -2.16 7.19 18.36
C ALA A 67 -1.81 7.89 17.05
N PHE A 68 -2.76 7.98 16.10
CA PHE A 68 -2.59 8.79 14.87
C PHE A 68 -2.41 10.27 15.19
N SER A 69 -3.23 10.81 16.08
CA SER A 69 -3.17 12.22 16.49
C SER A 69 -1.86 12.56 17.20
N ARG A 70 -1.39 11.70 18.11
CA ARG A 70 -0.14 11.90 18.88
C ARG A 70 1.09 11.96 17.98
N ALA A 71 1.11 11.22 16.90
CA ALA A 71 2.21 11.22 15.92
C ALA A 71 2.02 12.24 14.80
N GLY A 72 0.82 12.75 14.62
CA GLY A 72 0.49 13.70 13.54
C GLY A 72 0.36 13.03 12.17
N ASP A 73 -0.03 11.75 12.14
CA ASP A 73 -0.22 11.02 10.89
C ASP A 73 -1.42 11.53 10.11
N SER A 74 -1.25 11.72 8.83
CA SER A 74 -2.31 12.16 7.91
C SER A 74 -3.03 11.00 7.23
N THR A 75 -2.35 9.86 7.07
CA THR A 75 -2.87 8.67 6.41
C THR A 75 -2.65 7.41 7.26
N VAL A 76 -3.39 6.35 6.95
CA VAL A 76 -3.21 5.04 7.57
C VAL A 76 -1.79 4.50 7.33
N ALA A 77 -1.25 4.69 6.12
CA ALA A 77 0.10 4.26 5.79
C ALA A 77 1.15 4.86 6.74
N GLU A 78 1.05 6.15 7.05
CA GLU A 78 1.99 6.82 7.97
C GLU A 78 1.95 6.22 9.37
N GLY A 79 0.75 5.97 9.91
CA GLY A 79 0.59 5.34 11.22
C GLY A 79 1.18 3.94 11.29
N LEU A 80 0.99 3.15 10.25
CA LEU A 80 1.47 1.77 10.19
C LEU A 80 3.00 1.64 10.15
N LYS A 81 3.74 2.67 9.72
CA LYS A 81 5.22 2.69 9.84
C LYS A 81 5.72 2.44 11.26
N ARG A 82 4.92 2.79 12.27
CA ARG A 82 5.29 2.73 13.69
C ARG A 82 4.88 1.44 14.37
N VAL A 83 4.14 0.57 13.70
CA VAL A 83 3.77 -0.74 14.24
C VAL A 83 4.95 -1.70 14.14
N SER A 84 5.21 -2.49 15.19
CA SER A 84 6.29 -3.46 15.20
C SER A 84 6.20 -4.44 14.03
N GLY A 85 7.32 -4.75 13.40
CA GLY A 85 7.39 -5.68 12.27
C GLY A 85 6.78 -5.17 10.97
N LEU A 86 6.37 -3.90 10.88
CA LEU A 86 5.81 -3.33 9.68
C LEU A 86 6.80 -2.36 9.01
N ASN A 87 6.79 -2.38 7.69
CA ASN A 87 7.57 -1.51 6.84
C ASN A 87 6.72 -1.13 5.62
N LEU A 88 6.94 0.03 5.02
CA LEU A 88 6.24 0.48 3.82
C LEU A 88 7.11 0.34 2.57
N ALA A 89 6.56 -0.26 1.54
CA ALA A 89 7.11 -0.23 0.19
C ALA A 89 6.48 0.93 -0.58
N GLY A 90 7.33 1.83 -1.11
CA GLY A 90 6.89 3.02 -1.85
C GLY A 90 6.01 3.98 -1.05
N GLY A 91 6.07 3.95 0.30
CA GLY A 91 5.22 4.78 1.15
C GLY A 91 3.74 4.39 1.20
N LYS A 92 3.31 3.34 0.52
CA LYS A 92 1.90 3.00 0.25
C LYS A 92 1.50 1.60 0.70
N PHE A 93 2.38 0.61 0.51
CA PHE A 93 2.08 -0.81 0.72
C PHE A 93 2.80 -1.34 1.94
N VAL A 94 2.08 -2.06 2.77
CA VAL A 94 2.62 -2.57 4.03
C VAL A 94 3.24 -3.95 3.82
N TYR A 95 4.46 -4.10 4.29
CA TYR A 95 5.15 -5.37 4.47
C TYR A 95 5.10 -5.73 5.94
N ILE A 96 4.59 -6.91 6.26
CA ILE A 96 4.46 -7.38 7.62
C ILE A 96 5.48 -8.49 7.85
N ARG A 97 6.36 -8.33 8.87
CA ARG A 97 7.43 -9.27 9.18
C ARG A 97 8.34 -9.55 7.98
N GLY A 98 8.60 -8.51 7.18
CA GLY A 98 9.38 -8.59 5.96
C GLY A 98 8.69 -9.24 4.76
N LEU A 99 7.47 -9.74 4.92
CA LEU A 99 6.71 -10.34 3.84
C LEU A 99 5.95 -9.26 3.07
N GLY A 100 6.05 -9.32 1.74
CA GLY A 100 5.41 -8.38 0.84
C GLY A 100 3.89 -8.42 0.92
N GLU A 101 3.26 -7.49 0.24
CA GLU A 101 1.81 -7.28 0.24
C GLU A 101 0.99 -8.51 -0.19
N ARG A 102 1.55 -9.42 -1.02
CA ARG A 102 0.86 -10.67 -1.41
C ARG A 102 0.53 -11.59 -0.24
N TYR A 103 1.27 -11.44 0.87
CA TYR A 103 1.15 -12.27 2.07
C TYR A 103 0.29 -11.63 3.15
N SER A 104 -0.39 -10.51 2.87
CA SER A 104 -1.24 -9.80 3.81
C SER A 104 -2.58 -9.42 3.23
N SER A 105 -3.59 -9.31 4.09
CA SER A 105 -4.94 -8.88 3.73
C SER A 105 -5.22 -7.49 4.29
N THR A 106 -5.90 -6.65 3.51
CA THR A 106 -6.42 -5.36 3.95
C THR A 106 -7.94 -5.42 3.95
N ILE A 107 -8.53 -5.10 5.09
CA ILE A 107 -9.96 -5.24 5.36
C ILE A 107 -10.48 -3.88 5.88
N LEU A 108 -11.61 -3.43 5.39
CA LEU A 108 -12.33 -2.24 5.88
C LEU A 108 -13.67 -2.66 6.45
N ASN A 109 -13.87 -2.48 7.76
CA ASN A 109 -15.10 -2.87 8.47
C ASN A 109 -15.53 -4.32 8.16
N GLY A 110 -14.58 -5.26 8.16
CA GLY A 110 -14.87 -6.68 7.91
C GLY A 110 -14.86 -7.11 6.44
N SER A 111 -14.86 -6.19 5.48
CA SER A 111 -14.91 -6.51 4.05
C SER A 111 -13.57 -6.27 3.34
N THR A 112 -13.26 -7.11 2.35
CA THR A 112 -12.09 -6.93 1.48
C THR A 112 -12.31 -5.78 0.51
N LEU A 113 -11.23 -5.15 0.05
CA LEU A 113 -11.26 -4.01 -0.87
C LEU A 113 -10.64 -4.36 -2.23
N PRO A 114 -11.14 -3.75 -3.33
CA PRO A 114 -10.48 -3.81 -4.64
C PRO A 114 -9.27 -2.88 -4.68
N SER A 115 -8.36 -3.13 -5.62
CA SER A 115 -7.14 -2.33 -5.78
C SER A 115 -7.13 -1.55 -7.11
N PRO A 116 -6.84 -0.24 -7.09
CA PRO A 116 -6.65 0.53 -8.32
C PRO A 116 -5.25 0.31 -8.94
N GLU A 117 -4.41 -0.53 -8.34
CA GLU A 117 -3.05 -0.75 -8.82
C GLU A 117 -2.99 -1.88 -9.85
N PRO A 118 -2.31 -1.67 -11.01
CA PRO A 118 -2.31 -2.63 -12.10
C PRO A 118 -1.53 -3.92 -11.80
N ILE A 119 -0.55 -3.86 -10.88
CA ILE A 119 0.38 -4.94 -10.55
C ILE A 119 0.31 -5.40 -9.10
N ARG A 120 -0.68 -4.93 -8.34
CA ARG A 120 -0.83 -5.23 -6.92
C ARG A 120 -2.30 -5.43 -6.57
N ARG A 121 -2.58 -6.48 -5.80
CA ARG A 121 -3.93 -6.80 -5.38
C ARG A 121 -4.40 -6.03 -4.14
N VAL A 122 -3.46 -5.55 -3.32
CA VAL A 122 -3.80 -4.79 -2.12
C VAL A 122 -3.98 -3.31 -2.44
N VAL A 123 -4.95 -2.71 -1.78
CA VAL A 123 -5.23 -1.29 -1.90
C VAL A 123 -4.09 -0.49 -1.26
N PRO A 124 -3.62 0.61 -1.89
CA PRO A 124 -2.64 1.52 -1.28
C PRO A 124 -3.21 2.18 -0.03
N LEU A 125 -2.49 2.11 1.10
CA LEU A 125 -2.98 2.61 2.38
C LEU A 125 -2.79 4.13 2.57
N ASP A 126 -2.04 4.76 1.69
CA ASP A 126 -1.95 6.23 1.59
C ASP A 126 -3.24 6.88 1.06
N LEU A 127 -4.15 6.10 0.48
CA LEU A 127 -5.48 6.58 0.06
C LEU A 127 -6.39 6.88 1.26
N PHE A 128 -6.18 6.25 2.42
CA PHE A 128 -7.08 6.36 3.57
C PHE A 128 -6.64 7.47 4.52
N PRO A 129 -7.39 8.59 4.60
CA PRO A 129 -7.10 9.64 5.57
C PRO A 129 -7.29 9.14 7.00
N ALA A 130 -6.36 9.43 7.91
CA ALA A 130 -6.48 9.07 9.32
C ALA A 130 -7.74 9.70 9.98
N SER A 131 -8.27 10.79 9.43
CA SER A 131 -9.45 11.49 9.96
C SER A 131 -10.75 10.68 9.93
N ILE A 132 -10.88 9.69 9.04
CA ILE A 132 -12.07 8.83 8.93
C ILE A 132 -11.94 7.50 9.66
N ILE A 133 -10.75 7.20 10.18
CA ILE A 133 -10.42 5.95 10.84
C ILE A 133 -10.60 6.11 12.36
N ASP A 134 -11.26 5.14 12.96
CA ASP A 134 -11.37 4.98 14.40
C ASP A 134 -10.18 4.21 14.95
N SER A 135 -9.94 3.03 14.36
CA SER A 135 -8.80 2.20 14.74
C SER A 135 -8.30 1.35 13.57
N VAL A 136 -7.04 0.95 13.66
CA VAL A 136 -6.43 -0.04 12.78
C VAL A 136 -5.88 -1.17 13.64
N LEU A 137 -6.44 -2.36 13.47
CA LEU A 137 -5.96 -3.58 14.07
C LEU A 137 -5.01 -4.28 13.10
N VAL A 138 -3.77 -4.48 13.50
CA VAL A 138 -2.80 -5.31 12.77
C VAL A 138 -2.70 -6.65 13.46
N GLN A 139 -3.35 -7.65 12.91
CA GLN A 139 -3.32 -9.01 13.44
C GLN A 139 -2.20 -9.80 12.76
N LYS A 140 -1.34 -10.43 13.58
CA LYS A 140 -0.13 -11.15 13.11
C LYS A 140 -0.23 -12.67 13.30
N THR A 141 -1.16 -13.15 14.10
CA THR A 141 -1.49 -14.58 14.24
C THR A 141 -2.82 -14.83 13.57
N PHE A 142 -2.91 -15.83 12.70
CA PHE A 142 -4.11 -16.13 11.96
C PHE A 142 -5.25 -16.58 12.87
N SER A 143 -6.48 -16.18 12.56
CA SER A 143 -7.73 -16.61 13.16
C SER A 143 -8.72 -16.95 12.04
N ALA A 144 -9.58 -17.96 12.23
CA ALA A 144 -10.41 -18.51 11.18
C ALA A 144 -11.40 -17.52 10.54
N GLN A 145 -11.73 -16.45 11.24
CA GLN A 145 -12.61 -15.37 10.73
C GLN A 145 -11.99 -14.53 9.61
N TYR A 146 -10.65 -14.52 9.48
CA TYR A 146 -9.95 -13.75 8.45
C TYR A 146 -9.72 -14.58 7.18
N PRO A 147 -9.54 -13.94 6.01
CA PRO A 147 -9.12 -14.62 4.79
C PRO A 147 -7.82 -15.40 5.00
N ALA A 148 -7.71 -16.59 4.38
CA ALA A 148 -6.54 -17.46 4.56
C ALA A 148 -5.25 -16.90 3.90
N GLU A 149 -5.34 -15.89 3.08
CA GLU A 149 -4.19 -15.10 2.57
C GLU A 149 -3.64 -14.18 3.66
N PHE A 150 -2.98 -14.78 4.64
CA PHE A 150 -2.64 -14.15 5.92
C PHE A 150 -1.19 -14.39 6.36
N ALA A 151 -0.30 -14.93 5.54
CA ALA A 151 1.04 -15.29 5.99
C ALA A 151 1.83 -14.16 6.68
N GLY A 152 1.66 -12.91 6.25
CA GLY A 152 2.21 -11.73 6.93
C GLY A 152 1.34 -11.30 8.10
N GLY A 153 0.05 -11.16 7.85
CA GLY A 153 -0.95 -10.68 8.79
C GLY A 153 -2.15 -10.03 8.10
N ALA A 154 -3.13 -9.57 8.86
CA ALA A 154 -4.24 -8.76 8.37
C ALA A 154 -4.22 -7.34 8.96
N ILE A 155 -4.53 -6.38 8.11
CA ILE A 155 -4.72 -4.98 8.47
C ILE A 155 -6.22 -4.71 8.42
N GLN A 156 -6.86 -4.65 9.58
CA GLN A 156 -8.27 -4.34 9.69
C GLN A 156 -8.43 -2.87 10.04
N MET A 157 -8.94 -2.09 9.11
CA MET A 157 -9.33 -0.70 9.32
C MET A 157 -10.78 -0.64 9.78
N ARG A 158 -11.01 0.07 10.85
CA ARG A 158 -12.36 0.39 11.34
C ARG A 158 -12.61 1.86 11.15
N THR A 159 -13.69 2.19 10.48
CA THR A 159 -14.09 3.60 10.29
C THR A 159 -14.79 4.14 11.51
N LYS A 160 -14.70 5.45 11.69
CA LYS A 160 -15.46 6.15 12.73
C LYS A 160 -16.95 5.84 12.60
N VAL A 161 -17.63 5.82 13.72
CA VAL A 161 -19.05 5.51 13.87
C VAL A 161 -19.82 6.76 14.29
N VAL A 162 -21.12 6.60 14.49
CA VAL A 162 -22.01 7.69 14.87
C VAL A 162 -21.59 8.25 16.24
N PRO A 163 -21.27 9.55 16.35
CA PRO A 163 -20.88 10.17 17.60
C PRO A 163 -22.06 10.25 18.58
N ASP A 164 -21.76 10.25 19.88
CA ASP A 164 -22.77 10.40 20.93
C ASP A 164 -23.29 11.82 21.03
N GLU A 165 -22.43 12.80 20.81
CA GLU A 165 -22.76 14.23 20.90
C GLU A 165 -22.58 14.92 19.54
N PRO A 166 -23.37 15.98 19.27
CA PRO A 166 -23.16 16.77 18.07
C PRO A 166 -21.78 17.41 18.07
N PHE A 167 -21.07 17.31 16.98
CA PHE A 167 -19.77 17.97 16.79
C PHE A 167 -19.61 18.53 15.38
N LEU A 168 -18.79 19.57 15.28
CA LEU A 168 -18.26 20.11 14.03
C LEU A 168 -16.76 20.30 14.19
N GLU A 169 -15.98 19.65 13.35
CA GLU A 169 -14.53 19.81 13.31
C GLU A 169 -14.10 20.35 11.95
N ILE A 170 -13.28 21.41 11.92
CA ILE A 170 -12.73 21.99 10.70
C ILE A 170 -11.21 22.08 10.88
N LYS A 171 -10.48 21.43 9.97
CA LYS A 171 -9.02 21.44 9.94
C LYS A 171 -8.53 22.15 8.67
N SER A 172 -7.43 22.88 8.77
CA SER A 172 -6.70 23.42 7.63
C SER A 172 -5.21 23.45 7.91
N SER A 173 -4.39 23.15 6.91
CA SER A 173 -2.94 23.21 7.04
C SER A 173 -2.25 23.77 5.80
N VAL A 174 -1.05 24.31 6.01
CA VAL A 174 -0.12 24.73 4.97
C VAL A 174 1.19 24.01 5.19
N GLY A 175 1.73 23.39 4.15
CA GLY A 175 2.99 22.66 4.14
C GLY A 175 4.08 23.36 3.33
N TYR A 176 5.32 23.15 3.72
CA TYR A 176 6.52 23.59 3.02
C TYR A 176 7.47 22.41 2.85
N SER A 177 7.88 22.11 1.62
CA SER A 177 8.93 21.14 1.29
C SER A 177 10.18 21.88 0.79
N GLY A 178 11.34 21.57 1.40
CA GLY A 178 12.59 22.26 1.10
C GLY A 178 13.08 22.12 -0.34
N ASN A 179 12.75 20.99 -0.98
CA ASN A 179 13.14 20.71 -2.36
C ASN A 179 12.11 21.22 -3.40
N THR A 180 10.92 21.59 -2.96
CA THR A 180 9.77 21.83 -3.85
C THR A 180 9.19 23.22 -3.70
N SER A 181 8.78 23.60 -2.48
CA SER A 181 8.03 24.85 -2.26
C SER A 181 8.88 26.08 -2.59
N PHE A 182 8.37 26.92 -3.47
CA PHE A 182 9.04 28.13 -4.01
C PHE A 182 10.32 27.84 -4.81
N GLN A 183 10.59 26.56 -5.16
CA GLN A 183 11.63 26.17 -6.10
C GLN A 183 11.04 26.06 -7.51
N ASN A 184 11.92 26.01 -8.52
CA ASN A 184 11.49 25.70 -9.88
C ASN A 184 11.31 24.19 -10.01
N GLY A 185 10.08 23.79 -10.30
CA GLY A 185 9.73 22.40 -10.61
C GLY A 185 9.24 22.25 -12.05
N TYR A 186 9.16 21.02 -12.51
CA TYR A 186 8.61 20.69 -13.81
C TYR A 186 7.08 20.72 -13.77
N THR A 187 6.48 21.43 -14.74
CA THR A 187 5.04 21.46 -14.97
C THR A 187 4.76 21.39 -16.47
N TYR A 188 3.52 21.34 -16.88
CA TYR A 188 3.12 21.46 -18.28
C TYR A 188 1.73 22.10 -18.38
N ASN A 189 1.34 22.54 -19.59
CA ASN A 189 0.03 23.09 -19.84
C ASN A 189 -1.03 21.98 -19.78
N GLY A 190 -1.64 21.80 -18.63
CA GLY A 190 -2.68 20.82 -18.33
C GLY A 190 -4.11 21.36 -18.51
N GLY A 191 -5.05 20.81 -17.76
CA GLY A 191 -6.47 21.21 -17.72
C GLY A 191 -6.72 22.37 -16.75
N GLY A 192 -7.81 23.10 -16.95
CA GLY A 192 -8.19 24.21 -16.08
C GLY A 192 -8.72 23.79 -14.70
N LYS A 193 -8.99 22.49 -14.50
CA LYS A 193 -9.50 21.90 -13.25
C LYS A 193 -8.51 20.99 -12.54
N ASP A 194 -7.24 20.97 -12.94
CA ASP A 194 -6.21 20.12 -12.34
C ASP A 194 -6.06 20.38 -10.84
N TRP A 195 -6.24 21.61 -10.38
CA TRP A 195 -6.25 21.96 -8.96
C TRP A 195 -7.38 21.29 -8.14
N MET A 196 -8.43 20.78 -8.80
CA MET A 196 -9.50 19.99 -8.17
C MET A 196 -9.26 18.48 -8.31
N GLY A 197 -8.19 18.04 -8.96
CA GLY A 197 -7.93 16.65 -9.27
C GLY A 197 -8.92 16.06 -10.30
N VAL A 198 -9.43 16.88 -11.24
CA VAL A 198 -10.44 16.47 -12.20
C VAL A 198 -9.96 16.73 -13.62
N ASN A 199 -9.91 15.70 -14.45
CA ASN A 199 -9.71 15.84 -15.88
C ASN A 199 -10.92 16.57 -16.49
N ASP A 200 -10.69 17.74 -17.08
CA ASP A 200 -11.74 18.57 -17.68
C ASP A 200 -12.03 18.27 -19.16
N GLY A 201 -11.49 17.13 -19.66
CA GLY A 201 -11.55 16.70 -21.05
C GLY A 201 -10.32 17.07 -21.88
N THR A 202 -9.38 17.83 -21.33
CA THR A 202 -8.13 18.20 -22.02
C THR A 202 -7.27 16.98 -22.38
N ARG A 203 -7.37 15.91 -21.59
CA ARG A 203 -6.62 14.65 -21.74
C ARG A 203 -7.45 13.52 -22.32
N ASP A 204 -8.74 13.77 -22.65
CA ASP A 204 -9.59 12.76 -23.26
C ASP A 204 -9.08 12.38 -24.67
N LEU A 205 -9.47 11.20 -25.13
CA LEU A 205 -9.31 10.84 -26.54
C LEU A 205 -10.06 11.84 -27.41
N PRO A 206 -9.40 12.50 -28.39
CA PRO A 206 -10.10 13.36 -29.34
C PRO A 206 -11.26 12.64 -30.03
N ASN A 207 -12.37 13.30 -30.26
CA ASN A 207 -13.57 12.69 -30.86
C ASN A 207 -13.25 11.95 -32.16
N LEU A 208 -12.42 12.52 -33.04
CA LEU A 208 -12.02 11.86 -34.30
C LEU A 208 -11.28 10.56 -34.06
N LEU A 209 -10.36 10.52 -33.08
CA LEU A 209 -9.66 9.30 -32.71
C LEU A 209 -10.60 8.30 -32.08
N ASN A 210 -11.43 8.74 -31.13
CA ASN A 210 -12.39 7.88 -30.43
C ASN A 210 -13.39 7.22 -31.40
N ASP A 211 -13.93 7.98 -32.34
CA ASP A 211 -14.84 7.47 -33.38
C ASP A 211 -14.10 6.49 -34.31
N ALA A 212 -12.86 6.79 -34.70
CA ALA A 212 -12.06 5.96 -35.58
C ALA A 212 -11.74 4.57 -34.95
N ILE A 213 -11.47 4.53 -33.65
CA ILE A 213 -11.14 3.27 -32.94
C ILE A 213 -12.35 2.58 -32.33
N SER A 214 -13.53 3.12 -32.49
CA SER A 214 -14.78 2.52 -32.01
C SER A 214 -14.96 1.09 -32.53
N GLY A 215 -15.51 0.18 -31.68
CA GLY A 215 -15.62 -1.24 -32.01
C GLY A 215 -14.28 -1.97 -32.14
N ASN A 216 -13.26 -1.52 -31.40
CA ASN A 216 -11.91 -2.12 -31.38
C ASN A 216 -11.21 -2.14 -32.75
N ARG A 217 -11.50 -1.16 -33.58
CA ARG A 217 -10.87 -1.03 -34.89
C ARG A 217 -9.41 -0.59 -34.76
N GLU A 218 -8.48 -1.30 -35.42
CA GLU A 218 -7.05 -0.99 -35.41
C GLU A 218 -6.77 0.28 -36.23
N LEU A 219 -6.05 1.24 -35.66
CA LEU A 219 -5.63 2.45 -36.34
C LEU A 219 -4.43 2.18 -37.27
N ARG A 220 -4.71 1.65 -38.45
CA ARG A 220 -3.73 1.22 -39.43
C ARG A 220 -4.09 1.67 -40.83
N ARG A 221 -3.08 2.02 -41.62
CA ARG A 221 -3.29 2.41 -43.03
C ARG A 221 -3.69 1.23 -43.90
N ASN A 222 -4.65 1.45 -44.80
CA ASN A 222 -5.02 0.53 -45.84
C ASN A 222 -3.83 0.15 -46.73
N ASN A 223 -3.71 -1.12 -47.07
CA ASN A 223 -2.78 -1.64 -48.04
C ASN A 223 -3.37 -2.87 -48.75
N LEU A 224 -2.61 -3.52 -49.64
CA LEU A 224 -3.08 -4.67 -50.41
C LEU A 224 -3.50 -5.88 -49.56
N PHE A 225 -2.97 -6.00 -48.37
CA PHE A 225 -3.22 -7.12 -47.42
C PHE A 225 -4.19 -6.75 -46.30
N PHE A 226 -4.38 -5.45 -46.02
CA PHE A 226 -5.22 -4.95 -44.98
C PHE A 226 -6.10 -3.83 -45.53
N GLN A 227 -7.38 -4.16 -45.82
CA GLN A 227 -8.31 -3.26 -46.50
C GLN A 227 -9.30 -2.60 -45.58
N ASN A 228 -9.39 -3.03 -44.32
CA ASN A 228 -10.29 -2.48 -43.31
C ASN A 228 -9.64 -1.37 -42.42
N GLY A 229 -8.63 -0.70 -42.96
CA GLY A 229 -7.92 0.38 -42.25
C GLY A 229 -8.42 1.77 -42.66
N PHE A 230 -7.52 2.72 -42.64
CA PHE A 230 -7.76 4.14 -42.91
C PHE A 230 -6.98 4.62 -44.13
N SER A 231 -7.47 5.63 -44.78
CA SER A 231 -6.71 6.37 -45.81
C SER A 231 -5.62 7.23 -45.15
N ALA A 232 -4.64 7.69 -45.95
CA ALA A 232 -3.62 8.58 -45.42
C ALA A 232 -4.20 9.91 -44.90
N GLN A 233 -5.22 10.45 -45.56
CA GLN A 233 -5.91 11.69 -45.14
C GLN A 233 -6.71 11.54 -43.88
N GLU A 234 -7.35 10.37 -43.63
CA GLU A 234 -8.03 10.11 -42.36
C GLU A 234 -7.01 10.00 -41.22
N LEU A 235 -5.87 9.31 -41.40
CA LEU A 235 -4.82 9.24 -40.39
C LEU A 235 -4.19 10.60 -40.09
N GLU A 236 -4.04 11.45 -41.12
CA GLU A 236 -3.57 12.82 -40.95
C GLU A 236 -4.53 13.64 -40.10
N ALA A 237 -5.83 13.67 -40.44
CA ALA A 237 -6.83 14.40 -39.68
C ALA A 237 -6.97 13.89 -38.24
N ILE A 238 -6.86 12.57 -38.01
CA ILE A 238 -6.85 12.00 -36.66
C ILE A 238 -5.59 12.43 -35.90
N GLY A 239 -4.42 12.37 -36.54
CA GLY A 239 -3.15 12.80 -35.94
C GLY A 239 -3.13 14.28 -35.55
N GLU A 240 -3.69 15.16 -36.39
CA GLU A 240 -3.83 16.59 -36.16
C GLU A 240 -4.80 16.91 -35.00
N SER A 241 -5.75 16.00 -34.71
CA SER A 241 -6.73 16.18 -33.62
C SER A 241 -6.13 15.96 -32.23
N LEU A 242 -4.94 15.35 -32.14
CA LEU A 242 -4.27 15.11 -30.87
C LEU A 242 -3.75 16.43 -30.27
N ASN A 243 -3.90 16.56 -28.94
CA ASN A 243 -3.35 17.72 -28.21
C ASN A 243 -1.84 17.82 -28.41
N ASN A 244 -1.34 19.02 -28.78
CA ASN A 244 0.04 19.29 -29.13
C ASN A 244 0.87 19.86 -27.94
N THR A 245 0.72 19.29 -26.73
CA THR A 245 1.54 19.58 -25.54
C THR A 245 2.51 18.42 -25.32
N TYR A 246 3.81 18.66 -25.37
CA TYR A 246 4.84 17.62 -25.22
C TYR A 246 5.99 18.02 -24.28
N SER A 247 6.17 19.30 -24.02
CA SER A 247 7.31 19.82 -23.26
C SER A 247 6.92 20.05 -21.80
N ALA A 248 7.82 19.67 -20.91
CA ALA A 248 7.79 20.13 -19.54
C ALA A 248 8.33 21.56 -19.45
N GLN A 249 7.76 22.36 -18.59
CA GLN A 249 8.14 23.76 -18.30
C GLN A 249 8.61 23.85 -16.87
N GLN A 250 9.46 24.81 -16.55
CA GLN A 250 9.89 25.06 -15.19
C GLN A 250 9.16 26.27 -14.63
N GLU A 251 8.43 26.07 -13.54
CA GLU A 251 7.67 27.09 -12.83
C GLU A 251 7.95 27.04 -11.34
N SER A 252 7.71 28.16 -10.65
CA SER A 252 7.82 28.20 -9.19
C SER A 252 6.65 27.46 -8.55
N ILE A 253 6.94 26.40 -7.80
CA ILE A 253 5.97 25.53 -7.19
C ILE A 253 5.39 26.15 -5.91
N GLN A 254 4.09 25.99 -5.72
CA GLN A 254 3.37 26.51 -4.56
C GLN A 254 3.56 25.61 -3.35
N PRO A 255 3.37 26.10 -2.11
CA PRO A 255 3.34 25.27 -0.92
C PRO A 255 2.09 24.39 -0.87
N ASP A 256 2.16 23.30 -0.12
CA ASP A 256 1.06 22.37 0.09
C ASP A 256 -0.07 23.00 0.89
N VAL A 257 -1.30 22.59 0.59
CA VAL A 257 -2.48 23.02 1.35
C VAL A 257 -3.42 21.85 1.57
N SER A 258 -4.00 21.76 2.78
CA SER A 258 -5.07 20.81 3.03
C SER A 258 -6.19 21.41 3.86
N ALA A 259 -7.39 20.88 3.71
CA ALA A 259 -8.56 21.24 4.50
C ALA A 259 -9.46 20.03 4.68
N SER A 260 -10.08 19.90 5.85
CA SER A 260 -11.14 18.92 6.08
C SER A 260 -12.23 19.47 6.98
N ALA A 261 -13.44 18.94 6.81
CA ALA A 261 -14.58 19.25 7.65
C ALA A 261 -15.28 17.94 8.02
N SER A 262 -15.51 17.74 9.32
CA SER A 262 -16.26 16.62 9.85
C SER A 262 -17.42 17.14 10.68
N PHE A 263 -18.57 16.54 10.55
CA PHE A 263 -19.71 16.82 11.41
C PHE A 263 -20.49 15.55 11.68
N GLY A 264 -21.10 15.47 12.85
CA GLY A 264 -21.92 14.34 13.23
C GLY A 264 -22.87 14.70 14.34
N SER A 265 -23.92 13.88 14.49
CA SER A 265 -24.90 14.03 15.56
C SER A 265 -25.66 12.73 15.77
N ALA A 266 -26.07 12.47 17.00
CA ALA A 266 -27.02 11.43 17.32
C ALA A 266 -28.30 12.01 17.96
N TRP A 267 -29.37 11.29 17.77
CA TRP A 267 -30.67 11.56 18.36
C TRP A 267 -31.12 10.33 19.16
N TYR A 268 -31.58 10.55 20.37
CA TYR A 268 -31.94 9.52 21.32
C TYR A 268 -33.45 9.48 21.54
N GLY A 269 -34.10 8.33 21.31
CA GLY A 269 -35.47 7.99 21.72
C GLY A 269 -35.43 7.15 22.98
N GLU A 270 -36.62 6.61 23.40
CA GLU A 270 -36.69 5.77 24.61
C GLU A 270 -35.82 4.48 24.51
N ASN A 271 -35.82 3.83 23.34
CA ASN A 271 -35.14 2.57 23.09
C ASN A 271 -34.41 2.61 21.75
N THR A 272 -34.18 3.78 21.19
CA THR A 272 -33.63 3.90 19.83
C THR A 272 -32.63 5.03 19.80
N ARG A 273 -31.47 4.77 19.25
CA ARG A 273 -30.46 5.76 18.90
C ARG A 273 -30.34 5.82 17.37
N ILE A 274 -30.45 7.00 16.80
CA ILE A 274 -30.24 7.21 15.36
C ILE A 274 -29.23 8.34 15.21
N GLY A 275 -28.24 8.14 14.35
CA GLY A 275 -27.28 9.20 14.12
C GLY A 275 -26.51 9.02 12.83
N GLY A 276 -25.66 9.99 12.55
CA GLY A 276 -24.83 9.97 11.37
C GLY A 276 -23.64 10.91 11.50
N MET A 277 -22.65 10.66 10.68
CA MET A 277 -21.44 11.43 10.56
C MET A 277 -21.08 11.61 9.08
N ALA A 278 -20.54 12.78 8.76
CA ALA A 278 -19.93 13.04 7.45
C ALA A 278 -18.55 13.67 7.62
N ASN A 279 -17.63 13.28 6.75
CA ASN A 279 -16.33 13.92 6.60
C ASN A 279 -16.09 14.22 5.12
N LEU A 280 -15.55 15.42 4.86
CA LEU A 280 -15.06 15.84 3.56
C LEU A 280 -13.63 16.32 3.72
N SER A 281 -12.72 15.83 2.89
CA SER A 281 -11.33 16.27 2.88
C SER A 281 -10.84 16.65 1.48
N TYR A 282 -9.89 17.57 1.46
CA TYR A 282 -9.17 18.02 0.28
C TYR A 282 -7.71 18.24 0.64
N SER A 283 -6.80 17.72 -0.17
CA SER A 283 -5.36 17.96 -0.05
C SER A 283 -4.79 18.29 -1.44
N ASN A 284 -3.86 19.20 -1.51
CA ASN A 284 -3.14 19.59 -2.73
C ASN A 284 -1.68 19.72 -2.35
N THR A 285 -0.86 18.83 -2.86
CA THR A 285 0.55 18.67 -2.50
C THR A 285 1.43 18.59 -3.73
N TRP A 286 2.67 19.01 -3.55
CA TRP A 286 3.68 19.02 -4.59
C TRP A 286 4.95 18.35 -4.10
N ASP A 287 5.52 17.47 -4.92
CA ASP A 287 6.80 16.84 -4.62
C ASP A 287 7.74 16.91 -5.83
N SER A 288 8.95 17.41 -5.61
CA SER A 288 9.99 17.48 -6.64
C SER A 288 11.16 16.61 -6.24
N ILE A 289 11.49 15.66 -7.09
CA ILE A 289 12.56 14.70 -6.87
C ILE A 289 13.61 14.75 -7.98
N THR A 290 14.82 14.40 -7.59
CA THR A 290 15.90 14.07 -8.53
C THR A 290 16.50 12.74 -8.15
N VAL A 291 16.51 11.80 -9.09
CA VAL A 291 16.99 10.44 -8.92
C VAL A 291 18.09 10.15 -9.92
N SER A 292 19.27 9.78 -9.45
CA SER A 292 20.29 9.19 -10.29
C SER A 292 19.96 7.70 -10.51
N GLN A 293 19.97 7.25 -11.76
CA GLN A 293 19.59 5.90 -12.17
C GLN A 293 20.70 5.27 -12.99
N ASN A 294 21.48 4.39 -12.37
CA ASN A 294 22.59 3.72 -13.02
C ASN A 294 22.28 2.23 -13.23
N THR A 295 22.79 1.66 -14.31
CA THR A 295 22.76 0.21 -14.50
C THR A 295 24.15 -0.30 -14.81
N TYR A 296 24.43 -1.52 -14.39
CA TYR A 296 25.73 -2.14 -14.56
C TYR A 296 25.62 -3.46 -15.30
N VAL A 297 26.72 -3.90 -15.90
CA VAL A 297 26.90 -5.24 -16.47
C VAL A 297 28.14 -5.87 -15.88
N ALA A 298 28.07 -7.18 -15.57
CA ALA A 298 29.22 -7.94 -15.14
C ALA A 298 29.99 -8.48 -16.32
N ASP A 299 31.33 -8.44 -16.25
CA ASP A 299 32.21 -9.19 -17.14
C ASP A 299 32.32 -10.67 -16.71
N ASN A 300 33.08 -11.47 -17.46
CA ASN A 300 33.25 -12.88 -17.14
C ASN A 300 34.02 -13.13 -15.80
N GLU A 301 34.64 -12.10 -15.25
CA GLU A 301 35.39 -12.13 -13.97
C GLU A 301 34.51 -11.60 -12.81
N GLY A 302 33.27 -11.12 -13.10
CA GLY A 302 32.33 -10.56 -12.14
C GLY A 302 32.57 -9.08 -11.83
N ASN A 303 33.46 -8.38 -12.56
CA ASN A 303 33.65 -6.95 -12.38
C ASN A 303 32.48 -6.19 -13.02
N LEU A 304 31.93 -5.23 -12.30
CA LEU A 304 30.84 -4.39 -12.77
C LEU A 304 31.38 -3.20 -13.57
N SER A 305 30.80 -2.97 -14.75
CA SER A 305 31.02 -1.76 -15.54
C SER A 305 29.69 -1.05 -15.78
N GLN A 306 29.70 0.28 -15.68
CA GLN A 306 28.50 1.10 -15.89
C GLN A 306 28.01 0.97 -17.33
N ARG A 307 26.74 0.65 -17.47
CA ARG A 307 26.06 0.51 -18.75
C ARG A 307 25.26 1.78 -19.09
N ASN A 308 24.41 2.19 -18.17
CA ASN A 308 23.66 3.43 -18.30
C ASN A 308 24.01 4.38 -17.14
N ASP A 309 23.97 5.68 -17.42
CA ASP A 309 24.23 6.78 -16.50
C ASP A 309 23.15 7.82 -16.76
N MET A 310 22.09 7.81 -15.97
CA MET A 310 20.88 8.59 -16.21
C MET A 310 20.50 9.36 -14.94
N ASP A 311 20.04 10.60 -15.12
CA ASP A 311 19.39 11.39 -14.09
C ASP A 311 17.93 11.64 -14.47
N PHE A 312 17.02 11.38 -13.56
CA PHE A 312 15.59 11.67 -13.68
C PHE A 312 15.22 12.77 -12.71
N ALA A 313 14.71 13.89 -13.23
CA ALA A 313 14.19 14.98 -12.41
C ALA A 313 12.70 15.19 -12.75
N SER A 314 11.85 15.23 -11.74
CA SER A 314 10.41 15.38 -11.92
C SER A 314 9.77 16.18 -10.79
N THR A 315 8.59 16.70 -11.09
CA THR A 315 7.66 17.25 -10.10
C THR A 315 6.31 16.54 -10.27
N GLU A 316 5.77 16.08 -9.16
CA GLU A 316 4.44 15.48 -9.08
C GLU A 316 3.53 16.46 -8.32
N HIS A 317 2.37 16.73 -8.89
CA HIS A 317 1.26 17.44 -8.27
C HIS A 317 0.19 16.45 -7.90
N SER A 318 -0.11 16.29 -6.60
CA SER A 318 -1.13 15.36 -6.12
C SER A 318 -2.31 16.12 -5.53
N VAL A 319 -3.52 15.70 -5.91
CA VAL A 319 -4.77 16.20 -5.32
C VAL A 319 -5.58 15.04 -4.80
N ASP A 320 -5.79 15.03 -3.48
CA ASP A 320 -6.59 14.02 -2.81
C ASP A 320 -7.92 14.61 -2.34
N THR A 321 -9.01 13.91 -2.60
CA THR A 321 -10.35 14.25 -2.08
C THR A 321 -11.00 13.02 -1.50
N SER A 322 -11.65 13.16 -0.35
CA SER A 322 -12.46 12.08 0.20
C SER A 322 -13.81 12.57 0.71
N LEU A 323 -14.81 11.73 0.53
CA LEU A 323 -16.12 11.85 1.13
C LEU A 323 -16.39 10.58 1.94
N PHE A 324 -16.62 10.73 3.23
CA PHE A 324 -17.04 9.67 4.11
C PHE A 324 -18.39 10.02 4.71
N LEU A 325 -19.35 9.09 4.58
CA LEU A 325 -20.69 9.20 5.16
C LEU A 325 -20.97 7.92 5.92
N THR A 326 -21.37 8.02 7.16
CA THR A 326 -21.87 6.87 7.92
C THR A 326 -23.12 7.26 8.68
N GLY A 327 -24.05 6.32 8.80
CA GLY A 327 -25.28 6.50 9.56
C GLY A 327 -25.73 5.17 10.14
N GLY A 328 -26.36 5.21 11.27
CA GLY A 328 -26.79 4.00 11.96
C GLY A 328 -28.03 4.21 12.80
N ILE A 329 -28.70 3.10 13.05
CA ILE A 329 -29.81 2.98 13.98
C ILE A 329 -29.49 1.82 14.94
N GLU A 330 -29.68 2.07 16.22
CA GLU A 330 -29.56 1.11 17.28
C GLU A 330 -30.87 1.01 18.05
N TYR A 331 -31.26 -0.21 18.36
CA TYR A 331 -32.52 -0.47 19.07
C TYR A 331 -32.29 -1.40 20.27
N ASN A 332 -32.70 -0.98 21.46
CA ASN A 332 -32.56 -1.67 22.74
C ASN A 332 -31.11 -2.06 23.08
N ASP A 333 -30.11 -1.34 22.60
CA ASP A 333 -28.67 -1.64 22.79
C ASP A 333 -28.31 -3.09 22.37
N ALA A 334 -29.14 -3.71 21.55
CA ALA A 334 -29.02 -5.11 21.16
C ALA A 334 -29.04 -5.32 19.64
N HIS A 335 -29.60 -4.38 18.91
CA HIS A 335 -29.72 -4.50 17.46
C HIS A 335 -29.21 -3.23 16.79
N SER A 336 -28.20 -3.35 15.98
CA SER A 336 -27.67 -2.23 15.21
C SER A 336 -27.74 -2.48 13.71
N LEU A 337 -27.97 -1.41 12.97
CA LEU A 337 -27.84 -1.35 11.51
C LEU A 337 -27.03 -0.13 11.17
N LYS A 338 -25.94 -0.31 10.41
CA LYS A 338 -25.04 0.76 10.01
C LYS A 338 -24.85 0.74 8.49
N ALA A 339 -24.92 1.92 7.88
CA ALA A 339 -24.60 2.11 6.47
C ALA A 339 -23.42 3.06 6.33
N THR A 340 -22.43 2.69 5.51
CA THR A 340 -21.23 3.47 5.28
C THR A 340 -20.99 3.65 3.79
N ILE A 341 -20.67 4.88 3.37
CA ILE A 341 -20.23 5.22 2.02
C ILE A 341 -18.89 5.91 2.15
N LEU A 342 -17.89 5.37 1.48
CA LEU A 342 -16.56 5.93 1.38
C LEU A 342 -16.21 6.14 -0.10
N GLN A 343 -15.99 7.40 -0.49
CA GLN A 343 -15.46 7.77 -1.80
C GLN A 343 -14.12 8.45 -1.60
N ILE A 344 -13.08 7.89 -2.18
CA ILE A 344 -11.73 8.47 -2.19
C ILE A 344 -11.34 8.67 -3.65
N ARG A 345 -10.77 9.82 -3.95
CA ARG A 345 -10.16 10.12 -5.24
C ARG A 345 -8.80 10.73 -5.02
N LYS A 346 -7.80 10.16 -5.68
CA LYS A 346 -6.44 10.67 -5.73
C LYS A 346 -6.04 10.89 -7.18
N MET A 347 -5.57 12.07 -7.48
CA MET A 347 -4.98 12.44 -8.75
C MET A 347 -3.49 12.73 -8.55
N ASP A 348 -2.66 12.14 -9.42
CA ASP A 348 -1.23 12.44 -9.53
C ASP A 348 -0.94 12.94 -10.96
N ASP A 349 -0.35 14.13 -11.09
CA ASP A 349 0.05 14.79 -12.33
C ASP A 349 1.56 15.01 -12.34
N LEU A 350 2.29 14.23 -13.13
CA LEU A 350 3.74 14.20 -13.16
C LEU A 350 4.28 14.81 -14.46
N ALA A 351 5.21 15.75 -14.31
CA ALA A 351 6.06 16.20 -15.38
C ALA A 351 7.54 15.98 -15.03
N GLY A 352 8.34 15.45 -15.96
CA GLY A 352 9.75 15.17 -15.68
C GLY A 352 10.60 14.97 -16.92
N GLU A 353 11.90 15.03 -16.73
CA GLU A 353 12.91 14.77 -17.73
C GLU A 353 13.93 13.74 -17.23
N THR A 354 14.27 12.79 -18.10
CA THR A 354 15.40 11.88 -17.92
C THR A 354 16.51 12.29 -18.87
N THR A 355 17.71 12.50 -18.37
CA THR A 355 18.89 12.85 -19.18
C THR A 355 20.07 11.95 -18.83
N GLY A 356 20.92 11.65 -19.82
CA GLY A 356 22.13 10.88 -19.59
C GLY A 356 22.48 9.92 -20.70
N PHE A 357 23.44 9.04 -20.44
CA PHE A 357 23.93 8.05 -21.41
C PHE A 357 23.11 6.77 -21.37
N LEU A 358 22.55 6.40 -22.53
CA LEU A 358 21.80 5.15 -22.73
C LEU A 358 22.59 4.22 -23.67
N ALA A 359 23.07 3.12 -23.15
CA ALA A 359 23.94 2.19 -23.88
C ALA A 359 23.29 1.55 -25.10
N THR A 360 21.97 1.30 -25.08
CA THR A 360 21.23 0.77 -26.21
C THR A 360 21.22 1.73 -27.40
N GLU A 361 21.35 3.02 -27.16
CA GLU A 361 21.46 4.06 -28.17
C GLU A 361 22.94 4.45 -28.44
N GLY A 362 23.86 4.10 -27.54
CA GLY A 362 25.28 4.45 -27.64
C GLY A 362 25.56 5.94 -27.54
N GLN A 363 24.62 6.71 -26.95
CA GLN A 363 24.70 8.18 -26.86
C GLN A 363 23.88 8.73 -25.72
N ASN A 364 24.07 10.02 -25.44
CA ASN A 364 23.23 10.73 -24.49
C ASN A 364 21.84 10.98 -25.06
N ILE A 365 20.84 10.81 -24.21
CA ILE A 365 19.43 11.05 -24.53
C ILE A 365 18.84 12.08 -23.56
N ARG A 366 17.72 12.66 -23.98
CA ARG A 366 16.82 13.46 -23.16
C ARG A 366 15.40 12.96 -23.43
N THR A 367 14.72 12.46 -22.41
CA THR A 367 13.36 11.95 -22.50
C THR A 367 12.46 12.78 -21.60
N THR A 368 11.41 13.37 -22.14
CA THR A 368 10.37 14.06 -21.37
C THR A 368 9.21 13.11 -21.14
N ARG A 369 8.67 13.10 -19.93
CA ARG A 369 7.50 12.33 -19.53
C ARG A 369 6.44 13.27 -18.93
N LEU A 370 5.21 13.14 -19.41
CA LEU A 370 4.02 13.80 -18.87
C LEU A 370 2.99 12.71 -18.60
N GLU A 371 2.51 12.65 -17.37
CA GLU A 371 1.61 11.58 -16.93
C GLU A 371 0.56 12.12 -15.97
N TRP A 372 -0.68 11.78 -16.21
CA TRP A 372 -1.81 12.02 -15.34
C TRP A 372 -2.41 10.67 -14.92
N ILE A 373 -2.61 10.49 -13.63
CA ILE A 373 -3.22 9.28 -13.07
C ILE A 373 -4.33 9.69 -12.11
N GLU A 374 -5.54 9.19 -12.34
CA GLU A 374 -6.65 9.27 -11.40
C GLU A 374 -6.89 7.90 -10.79
N ARG A 375 -7.02 7.85 -9.47
CA ARG A 375 -7.45 6.66 -8.72
C ARG A 375 -8.71 7.01 -7.96
N ASP A 376 -9.75 6.22 -8.17
CA ASP A 376 -11.03 6.33 -7.47
C ASP A 376 -11.29 5.03 -6.70
N LEU A 377 -11.67 5.15 -5.44
CA LEU A 377 -12.18 4.04 -4.63
C LEU A 377 -13.55 4.43 -4.09
N LEU A 378 -14.57 3.68 -4.45
CA LEU A 378 -15.91 3.77 -3.88
C LEU A 378 -16.21 2.48 -3.11
N SER A 379 -16.57 2.58 -1.84
CA SER A 379 -17.05 1.46 -1.02
C SER A 379 -18.41 1.84 -0.43
N GLN A 380 -19.37 0.94 -0.54
CA GLN A 380 -20.71 1.06 0.01
C GLN A 380 -21.00 -0.18 0.84
N GLN A 381 -21.19 0.02 2.13
CA GLN A 381 -21.35 -1.05 3.10
C GLN A 381 -22.63 -0.93 3.85
N LEU A 382 -23.26 -2.06 4.11
CA LEU A 382 -24.38 -2.22 5.03
C LEU A 382 -24.03 -3.34 6.02
N GLU A 383 -24.07 -3.02 7.29
CA GLU A 383 -23.70 -3.92 8.39
C GLU A 383 -24.86 -3.99 9.38
N GLY A 384 -25.07 -5.18 9.94
CA GLY A 384 -26.03 -5.40 11.01
C GLY A 384 -25.46 -6.29 12.10
N GLU A 385 -25.72 -5.92 13.33
CA GLU A 385 -25.39 -6.69 14.52
C GLU A 385 -26.63 -6.88 15.37
N HIS A 386 -26.88 -8.11 15.81
CA HIS A 386 -28.05 -8.48 16.57
C HIS A 386 -27.65 -9.39 17.72
N ILE A 387 -27.82 -8.94 18.95
CA ILE A 387 -27.53 -9.68 20.19
C ILE A 387 -28.83 -10.18 20.78
N PHE A 388 -28.90 -11.48 21.02
CA PHE A 388 -30.04 -12.17 21.63
C PHE A 388 -29.63 -12.67 23.02
N TYR A 389 -29.81 -11.81 24.01
CA TYR A 389 -29.41 -12.08 25.41
C TYR A 389 -30.03 -13.37 25.99
N ASP A 390 -31.27 -13.68 25.60
CA ASP A 390 -31.97 -14.87 26.06
C ASP A 390 -31.46 -16.19 25.48
N TRP A 391 -30.60 -16.11 24.46
CA TRP A 391 -30.05 -17.26 23.73
C TRP A 391 -28.52 -17.38 23.92
N ASN A 392 -28.08 -17.37 25.15
CA ASN A 392 -26.66 -17.42 25.52
C ASN A 392 -25.86 -16.31 24.87
N GLU A 393 -26.42 -15.10 24.86
CA GLU A 393 -25.83 -13.92 24.25
C GLU A 393 -25.44 -14.16 22.78
N LEU A 394 -26.29 -14.88 22.02
CA LEU A 394 -26.05 -15.12 20.61
C LEU A 394 -25.96 -13.79 19.89
N SER A 395 -24.77 -13.48 19.36
CA SER A 395 -24.54 -12.37 18.45
C SER A 395 -24.56 -12.87 17.02
N LEU A 396 -25.37 -12.21 16.19
CA LEU A 396 -25.44 -12.45 14.74
C LEU A 396 -24.97 -11.19 14.04
N ASN A 397 -23.84 -11.29 13.33
CA ASN A 397 -23.28 -10.21 12.54
C ASN A 397 -23.37 -10.54 11.05
N TRP A 398 -23.72 -9.54 10.24
CA TRP A 398 -23.73 -9.69 8.79
C TRP A 398 -23.28 -8.38 8.12
N HIS A 399 -22.68 -8.52 6.97
CA HIS A 399 -22.31 -7.39 6.14
C HIS A 399 -22.57 -7.67 4.66
N VAL A 400 -22.84 -6.60 3.93
CA VAL A 400 -22.89 -6.55 2.47
C VAL A 400 -22.07 -5.35 2.04
N ASN A 401 -21.07 -5.60 1.22
CA ASN A 401 -20.21 -4.56 0.66
C ASN A 401 -20.19 -4.66 -0.86
N GLU A 402 -20.38 -3.52 -1.52
CA GLU A 402 -20.08 -3.34 -2.93
C GLU A 402 -19.03 -2.24 -3.03
N SER A 403 -17.88 -2.58 -3.62
CA SER A 403 -16.79 -1.65 -3.76
C SER A 403 -16.16 -1.72 -5.14
N ARG A 404 -15.69 -0.58 -5.60
CA ARG A 404 -15.10 -0.41 -6.93
C ARG A 404 -13.87 0.46 -6.84
N ALA A 405 -12.76 -0.02 -7.41
CA ALA A 405 -11.55 0.76 -7.60
C ALA A 405 -11.34 1.02 -9.10
N LYS A 406 -11.02 2.25 -9.45
CA LYS A 406 -10.65 2.65 -10.82
C LYS A 406 -9.29 3.29 -10.85
N ARG A 407 -8.57 3.09 -11.95
CA ARG A 407 -7.39 3.83 -12.31
C ARG A 407 -7.46 4.23 -13.77
N ASP A 408 -7.50 5.53 -14.01
CA ASP A 408 -7.46 6.11 -15.33
C ASP A 408 -6.13 6.85 -15.53
N SER A 409 -5.42 6.56 -16.64
CA SER A 409 -4.25 7.34 -17.07
C SER A 409 -4.49 7.79 -18.50
N PRO A 410 -5.23 8.91 -18.66
CA PRO A 410 -5.48 9.48 -19.96
C PRO A 410 -4.26 10.23 -20.48
N ASP A 411 -3.93 9.99 -21.75
CA ASP A 411 -2.96 10.75 -22.51
C ASP A 411 -1.54 10.81 -21.90
N PHE A 412 -1.05 9.67 -21.45
CA PHE A 412 0.37 9.56 -21.13
C PHE A 412 1.21 9.93 -22.36
N ARG A 413 2.23 10.74 -22.15
CA ARG A 413 3.13 11.21 -23.22
C ARG A 413 4.57 11.02 -22.85
N GLN A 414 5.32 10.42 -23.74
CA GLN A 414 6.76 10.29 -23.64
C GLN A 414 7.40 10.63 -24.96
N ASN A 415 8.41 11.50 -24.94
CA ASN A 415 9.16 11.85 -26.14
C ASN A 415 10.66 11.82 -25.87
N ARG A 416 11.45 11.50 -26.92
CA ARG A 416 12.91 11.31 -26.82
C ARG A 416 13.66 12.16 -27.82
N TYR A 417 14.68 12.82 -27.32
CA TYR A 417 15.73 13.49 -28.08
C TYR A 417 17.05 12.75 -27.87
N GLU A 418 17.89 12.71 -28.92
CA GLU A 418 19.20 12.08 -28.89
C GLU A 418 20.27 13.12 -29.19
N TYR A 419 21.43 13.06 -28.51
CA TYR A 419 22.53 13.95 -28.75
C TYR A 419 23.12 13.71 -30.17
N ALA A 420 23.18 14.75 -30.97
CA ALA A 420 23.67 14.73 -32.34
C ALA A 420 25.02 15.47 -32.45
N PRO A 421 26.16 14.77 -32.49
CA PRO A 421 27.49 15.42 -32.56
C PRO A 421 27.68 16.36 -33.71
N GLN A 422 26.90 16.18 -34.81
CA GLN A 422 26.96 17.02 -36.00
C GLN A 422 26.53 18.47 -35.78
N ILE A 423 25.68 18.68 -34.79
CA ILE A 423 25.13 20.00 -34.42
C ILE A 423 25.50 20.43 -33.01
N ASP A 424 26.20 19.55 -32.26
CA ASP A 424 26.53 19.73 -30.83
C ASP A 424 25.30 20.07 -29.98
N ASP A 425 24.17 19.39 -30.27
CA ASP A 425 22.90 19.62 -29.61
C ASP A 425 22.03 18.35 -29.67
N PHE A 426 20.91 18.34 -28.93
CA PHE A 426 19.90 17.30 -28.97
C PHE A 426 18.97 17.46 -30.16
N ALA A 427 18.65 16.36 -30.80
CA ALA A 427 17.73 16.28 -31.94
C ALA A 427 16.66 15.22 -31.67
N TYR A 428 15.40 15.50 -31.99
CA TYR A 428 14.30 14.56 -31.88
C TYR A 428 14.65 13.23 -32.56
N ALA A 429 14.49 12.11 -31.87
CA ALA A 429 14.82 10.78 -32.37
C ALA A 429 13.79 10.32 -33.40
N LEU A 430 14.28 9.79 -34.56
CA LEU A 430 13.40 9.32 -35.66
C LEU A 430 12.96 7.85 -35.49
N ARG A 431 12.90 7.37 -34.29
CA ARG A 431 12.48 6.00 -33.95
C ARG A 431 10.98 5.94 -33.70
N ALA A 432 10.40 4.76 -33.89
CA ALA A 432 8.98 4.55 -33.65
C ALA A 432 8.59 4.76 -32.16
N ASP A 433 9.52 4.49 -31.25
CA ASP A 433 9.33 4.65 -29.80
C ASP A 433 9.73 6.03 -29.25
N ALA A 434 10.15 6.96 -30.13
CA ALA A 434 10.55 8.30 -29.72
C ALA A 434 9.39 9.22 -29.32
N ASN A 435 8.17 8.92 -29.79
CA ASN A 435 6.96 9.59 -29.39
C ASN A 435 5.90 8.53 -29.10
N GLN A 436 5.60 8.37 -27.83
CA GLN A 436 4.60 7.42 -27.37
C GLN A 436 3.49 8.16 -26.65
N ARG A 437 2.26 7.78 -26.98
CA ARG A 437 1.06 8.24 -26.27
C ARG A 437 0.18 7.04 -25.99
N TRP A 438 -0.41 6.99 -24.80
CA TRP A 438 -1.39 5.95 -24.50
C TRP A 438 -2.46 6.43 -23.54
N TRP A 439 -3.58 5.76 -23.62
CA TRP A 439 -4.69 5.85 -22.69
C TRP A 439 -4.87 4.49 -22.05
N SER A 440 -4.90 4.46 -20.74
CA SER A 440 -5.14 3.22 -19.99
C SER A 440 -6.21 3.41 -18.94
N ALA A 441 -7.03 2.37 -18.78
CA ALA A 441 -8.06 2.27 -17.77
C ALA A 441 -7.99 0.90 -17.10
N LEU A 442 -8.17 0.88 -15.79
CA LEU A 442 -8.36 -0.32 -14.99
C LEU A 442 -9.60 -0.10 -14.12
N GLU A 443 -10.47 -1.09 -14.07
CA GLU A 443 -11.59 -1.17 -13.15
C GLU A 443 -11.54 -2.50 -12.42
N ASP A 444 -11.63 -2.46 -11.09
CA ASP A 444 -11.62 -3.63 -10.20
C ASP A 444 -12.84 -3.51 -9.29
N ASN A 445 -13.82 -4.41 -9.46
CA ASN A 445 -15.05 -4.45 -8.68
C ASN A 445 -14.98 -5.60 -7.68
N ASN A 446 -15.52 -5.38 -6.49
CA ASN A 446 -15.57 -6.38 -5.43
C ASN A 446 -16.94 -6.36 -4.74
N GLN A 447 -17.56 -7.52 -4.66
CA GLN A 447 -18.76 -7.78 -3.86
C GLN A 447 -18.37 -8.76 -2.75
N ASP A 448 -18.65 -8.38 -1.51
CA ASP A 448 -18.31 -9.14 -0.32
C ASP A 448 -19.55 -9.23 0.59
N VAL A 449 -20.00 -10.45 0.83
CA VAL A 449 -21.17 -10.73 1.68
C VAL A 449 -20.76 -11.74 2.74
N GLY A 450 -20.96 -11.40 4.00
CA GLY A 450 -20.63 -12.24 5.11
C GLY A 450 -21.74 -12.33 6.16
N VAL A 451 -21.78 -13.46 6.85
CA VAL A 451 -22.60 -13.66 8.03
C VAL A 451 -21.79 -14.46 9.04
N SER A 452 -21.83 -14.06 10.30
CA SER A 452 -21.22 -14.76 11.40
C SER A 452 -22.14 -14.81 12.60
N ALA A 453 -22.00 -15.88 13.36
CA ALA A 453 -22.72 -16.09 14.61
C ALA A 453 -21.70 -16.41 15.70
N LYS A 454 -21.89 -15.83 16.88
CA LYS A 454 -21.06 -16.00 18.06
C LYS A 454 -21.93 -16.25 19.25
N MET A 455 -21.62 -17.22 20.09
CA MET A 455 -22.39 -17.54 21.30
C MET A 455 -21.50 -17.99 22.46
N PHE A 456 -21.94 -17.68 23.66
CA PHE A 456 -21.26 -18.10 24.87
C PHE A 456 -21.90 -19.37 25.46
N LEU A 457 -21.05 -20.35 25.73
CA LEU A 457 -21.46 -21.61 26.33
C LEU A 457 -20.72 -21.83 27.65
N GLU A 458 -21.45 -22.17 28.70
CA GLU A 458 -20.82 -22.64 29.94
C GLU A 458 -20.31 -24.06 29.78
N THR A 459 -19.03 -24.27 30.05
CA THR A 459 -18.47 -25.63 30.06
C THR A 459 -18.89 -26.39 31.33
N PRO A 460 -18.83 -27.75 31.32
CA PRO A 460 -19.03 -28.55 32.55
C PRO A 460 -18.05 -28.22 33.68
N PHE A 461 -17.01 -27.45 33.40
CA PHE A 461 -15.98 -27.02 34.37
C PHE A 461 -16.24 -25.61 34.94
N ASN A 462 -17.41 -25.01 34.69
CA ASN A 462 -17.77 -23.63 35.06
C ASN A 462 -16.80 -22.59 34.45
N THR A 463 -16.33 -22.83 33.24
CA THR A 463 -15.53 -21.89 32.45
C THR A 463 -16.35 -21.47 31.24
N ASN A 464 -16.02 -20.30 30.66
CA ASN A 464 -16.68 -19.78 29.46
C ASN A 464 -16.05 -20.36 28.20
N THR A 465 -16.89 -20.67 27.22
CA THR A 465 -16.50 -21.01 25.87
C THR A 465 -17.23 -20.09 24.91
N GLU A 466 -16.48 -19.39 24.08
CA GLU A 466 -17.04 -18.68 22.95
C GLU A 466 -16.96 -19.58 21.72
N LEU A 467 -18.10 -19.85 21.11
CA LEU A 467 -18.19 -20.55 19.84
C LEU A 467 -18.54 -19.54 18.74
N SER A 468 -17.72 -19.45 17.73
CA SER A 468 -17.96 -18.59 16.56
C SER A 468 -17.98 -19.41 15.28
N MET A 469 -18.83 -19.05 14.34
CA MET A 469 -18.90 -19.62 12.99
C MET A 469 -19.35 -18.57 12.00
N GLY A 470 -18.94 -18.71 10.76
CA GLY A 470 -19.35 -17.78 9.73
C GLY A 470 -19.16 -18.30 8.33
N MET A 471 -19.72 -17.56 7.39
CA MET A 471 -19.62 -17.79 5.96
C MET A 471 -19.38 -16.46 5.27
N THR A 472 -18.53 -16.47 4.26
CA THR A 472 -18.23 -15.28 3.44
C THR A 472 -18.17 -15.68 1.98
N GLN A 473 -18.75 -14.85 1.12
CA GLN A 473 -18.67 -14.97 -0.32
C GLN A 473 -18.06 -13.71 -0.90
N VAL A 474 -17.00 -13.83 -1.67
CA VAL A 474 -16.33 -12.74 -2.37
C VAL A 474 -16.36 -13.00 -3.86
N ARG A 475 -16.78 -12.00 -4.62
CA ARG A 475 -16.75 -11.98 -6.08
C ARG A 475 -16.01 -10.75 -6.55
N LYS A 476 -14.95 -10.98 -7.35
CA LYS A 476 -14.15 -9.90 -7.94
C LYS A 476 -14.17 -10.01 -9.44
N ASP A 477 -14.29 -8.88 -10.12
CA ASP A 477 -14.06 -8.76 -11.55
C ASP A 477 -13.15 -7.58 -11.84
N ARG A 478 -12.16 -7.80 -12.69
CA ARG A 478 -11.18 -6.79 -13.09
C ARG A 478 -11.08 -6.72 -14.60
N GLU A 479 -11.09 -5.50 -15.13
CA GLU A 479 -10.82 -5.22 -16.53
C GLU A 479 -9.66 -4.21 -16.62
N SER A 480 -8.72 -4.47 -17.52
CA SER A 480 -7.61 -3.58 -17.81
C SER A 480 -7.43 -3.42 -19.31
N GLN A 481 -7.47 -2.18 -19.77
CA GLN A 481 -7.33 -1.82 -21.18
C GLN A 481 -6.26 -0.77 -21.37
N ILE A 482 -5.45 -0.91 -22.44
CA ILE A 482 -4.48 0.07 -22.86
C ILE A 482 -4.55 0.22 -24.38
N ARG A 483 -4.64 1.49 -24.83
CA ARG A 483 -4.52 1.86 -26.25
C ARG A 483 -3.27 2.72 -26.44
N ARG A 484 -2.37 2.27 -27.31
CA ARG A 484 -1.09 2.94 -27.57
C ARG A 484 -1.06 3.50 -28.97
N PHE A 485 -0.55 4.72 -29.11
CA PHE A 485 -0.36 5.40 -30.38
C PHE A 485 1.06 5.94 -30.48
N LEU A 486 1.57 5.99 -31.69
CA LEU A 486 2.91 6.50 -31.99
C LEU A 486 2.91 7.19 -33.36
N PHE A 487 3.90 8.07 -33.57
CA PHE A 487 4.13 8.70 -34.85
C PHE A 487 5.37 8.14 -35.54
N LEU A 488 5.22 7.62 -36.75
CA LEU A 488 6.33 7.16 -37.55
C LEU A 488 6.85 8.28 -38.46
N ALA A 489 8.15 8.56 -38.38
CA ALA A 489 8.82 9.50 -39.27
C ALA A 489 9.09 8.85 -40.60
N ASN A 490 8.40 9.28 -41.69
CA ASN A 490 8.48 8.67 -43.03
C ASN A 490 9.14 9.56 -44.08
N GLY A 491 9.32 10.86 -43.83
CA GLY A 491 9.70 11.81 -44.84
C GLY A 491 11.09 12.41 -44.70
N ALA A 492 11.67 12.80 -45.82
CA ALA A 492 12.96 13.48 -45.86
C ALA A 492 12.90 14.90 -45.25
N ASP A 493 11.75 15.58 -45.38
CA ASP A 493 11.60 16.96 -44.95
C ASP A 493 11.65 17.15 -43.43
N ILE A 494 11.28 16.10 -42.68
CA ILE A 494 11.29 16.12 -41.21
C ILE A 494 12.56 15.51 -40.61
N THR A 495 13.48 14.96 -41.42
CA THR A 495 14.72 14.29 -40.96
C THR A 495 15.89 15.25 -40.76
N GLY A 496 15.78 16.48 -41.22
CA GLY A 496 16.81 17.51 -41.09
C GLY A 496 16.99 17.99 -39.66
N PHE A 497 18.22 18.25 -39.23
CA PHE A 497 18.52 18.74 -37.90
C PHE A 497 17.87 20.11 -37.58
N ASP A 498 17.65 20.94 -38.61
CA ASP A 498 16.97 22.24 -38.42
C ASP A 498 15.54 22.09 -37.88
N VAL A 499 14.84 21.01 -38.25
CA VAL A 499 13.51 20.66 -37.71
C VAL A 499 13.65 19.93 -36.40
N ARG A 500 14.49 18.90 -36.35
CA ARG A 500 14.57 17.97 -35.19
C ARG A 500 15.10 18.60 -33.92
N ARG A 501 15.80 19.73 -33.96
CA ARG A 501 16.27 20.47 -32.76
C ARG A 501 15.20 21.36 -32.14
N LEU A 502 14.08 21.56 -32.83
CA LEU A 502 12.97 22.37 -32.30
C LEU A 502 12.23 21.62 -31.18
N PRO A 503 11.53 22.34 -30.28
CA PRO A 503 10.55 21.73 -29.35
C PRO A 503 9.51 20.92 -30.11
N LEU A 504 9.06 19.82 -29.53
CA LEU A 504 8.18 18.87 -30.23
C LEU A 504 6.84 19.49 -30.67
N GLU A 505 6.35 20.51 -29.96
CA GLU A 505 5.16 21.28 -30.31
C GLU A 505 5.32 22.03 -31.65
N GLN A 506 6.56 22.38 -32.00
CA GLN A 506 6.90 23.04 -33.29
C GLN A 506 7.23 22.02 -34.38
N ILE A 507 7.53 20.78 -34.00
CA ILE A 507 7.74 19.67 -34.94
C ILE A 507 6.41 19.01 -35.31
N MET A 508 5.54 18.75 -34.35
CA MET A 508 4.24 18.08 -34.52
C MET A 508 3.14 19.08 -34.89
N VAL A 509 3.40 19.90 -35.91
CA VAL A 509 2.40 20.81 -36.48
C VAL A 509 1.67 20.16 -37.64
N PRO A 510 0.46 20.61 -38.01
CA PRO A 510 -0.34 20.02 -39.10
C PRO A 510 0.41 19.78 -40.39
N GLU A 511 1.29 20.70 -40.79
CA GLU A 511 2.08 20.59 -42.02
C GLU A 511 3.04 19.40 -42.00
N ASN A 512 3.47 18.94 -40.84
CA ASN A 512 4.38 17.81 -40.65
C ASN A 512 3.66 16.50 -40.38
N ILE A 513 2.37 16.54 -39.98
CA ILE A 513 1.56 15.33 -39.73
C ILE A 513 0.96 14.87 -41.06
N SER A 514 1.61 13.90 -41.71
CA SER A 514 1.18 13.41 -43.00
C SER A 514 1.83 12.07 -43.32
N ARG A 515 1.45 11.45 -44.44
CA ARG A 515 2.10 10.25 -44.96
C ARG A 515 3.58 10.42 -45.23
N SER A 516 3.99 11.60 -45.68
CA SER A 516 5.38 11.93 -46.02
C SER A 516 6.11 12.62 -44.87
N GLY A 517 5.45 12.86 -43.75
CA GLY A 517 5.97 13.43 -42.53
C GLY A 517 5.88 12.41 -41.37
N PHE A 518 5.13 12.80 -40.33
CA PHE A 518 4.81 11.96 -39.18
C PHE A 518 3.43 11.30 -39.36
N GLU A 519 3.42 9.99 -39.56
CA GLU A 519 2.19 9.22 -39.73
C GLU A 519 1.75 8.58 -38.42
N LEU A 520 0.55 8.87 -37.96
CA LEU A 520 -0.04 8.26 -36.77
C LEU A 520 -0.30 6.77 -36.98
N ARG A 521 0.05 5.97 -35.99
CA ARG A 521 -0.16 4.51 -36.00
C ARG A 521 -0.56 3.96 -34.63
N GLU A 522 -1.24 2.84 -34.69
CA GLU A 522 -1.49 1.98 -33.53
C GLU A 522 -0.21 1.30 -33.07
N GLY A 523 0.05 1.38 -31.75
CA GLY A 523 1.13 0.69 -31.08
C GLY A 523 0.64 -0.32 -30.04
N THR A 524 -0.70 -0.50 -29.96
CA THR A 524 -1.32 -1.46 -29.01
C THR A 524 -0.88 -2.88 -29.32
N ARG A 525 -0.44 -3.61 -28.30
CA ARG A 525 0.05 -4.97 -28.40
C ARG A 525 -1.10 -5.97 -28.23
N ALA A 526 -0.92 -7.16 -28.77
CA ALA A 526 -1.88 -8.25 -28.66
C ALA A 526 -2.19 -8.67 -27.21
N THR A 527 -1.30 -8.35 -26.28
CA THR A 527 -1.40 -8.74 -24.87
C THR A 527 -1.55 -7.56 -23.91
N ASP A 528 -1.85 -6.35 -24.40
CA ASP A 528 -2.03 -5.17 -23.54
C ASP A 528 -3.31 -5.20 -22.70
N ASN A 529 -4.28 -6.05 -23.06
CA ASN A 529 -5.63 -6.07 -22.49
C ASN A 529 -5.94 -7.41 -21.81
N TYR A 530 -6.59 -7.37 -20.67
CA TYR A 530 -7.05 -8.57 -19.98
C TYR A 530 -8.29 -8.31 -19.15
N THR A 531 -9.06 -9.36 -18.93
CA THR A 531 -10.11 -9.47 -17.91
C THR A 531 -9.72 -10.54 -16.90
N ALA A 532 -10.18 -10.40 -15.69
CA ALA A 532 -9.96 -11.40 -14.64
C ALA A 532 -11.16 -11.46 -13.71
N ASP A 533 -11.47 -12.67 -13.25
CA ASP A 533 -12.55 -12.97 -12.33
C ASP A 533 -12.02 -13.80 -11.17
N GLN A 534 -12.53 -13.58 -9.97
CA GLN A 534 -12.31 -14.43 -8.81
C GLN A 534 -13.64 -14.69 -8.10
N GLU A 535 -13.91 -15.95 -7.86
CA GLU A 535 -14.94 -16.43 -6.96
C GLU A 535 -14.27 -17.07 -5.76
N LEU A 536 -14.65 -16.64 -4.55
CA LEU A 536 -14.20 -17.22 -3.30
C LEU A 536 -15.39 -17.44 -2.38
N ASP A 537 -15.62 -18.69 -2.01
CA ASP A 537 -16.60 -19.10 -1.01
C ASP A 537 -15.86 -19.66 0.21
N ALA A 538 -16.13 -19.10 1.38
CA ALA A 538 -15.45 -19.47 2.60
C ALA A 538 -16.41 -19.73 3.76
N TRP A 539 -15.99 -20.61 4.66
CA TRP A 539 -16.67 -20.86 5.92
C TRP A 539 -15.64 -21.07 7.03
N TYR A 540 -16.04 -20.80 8.26
CA TYR A 540 -15.19 -21.12 9.41
C TYR A 540 -16.00 -21.55 10.61
N VAL A 541 -15.33 -22.29 11.51
CA VAL A 541 -15.78 -22.60 12.86
C VAL A 541 -14.58 -22.46 13.78
N GLU A 542 -14.77 -21.77 14.90
CA GLU A 542 -13.74 -21.48 15.88
C GLU A 542 -14.34 -21.58 17.29
N ALA A 543 -13.61 -22.18 18.21
CA ALA A 543 -13.96 -22.26 19.62
C ALA A 543 -12.83 -21.67 20.45
N ASP A 544 -13.16 -20.72 21.29
CA ASP A 544 -12.27 -20.10 22.26
C ASP A 544 -12.69 -20.53 23.67
N VAL A 545 -11.88 -21.35 24.29
CA VAL A 545 -12.22 -22.07 25.51
C VAL A 545 -11.30 -21.64 26.65
N GLU A 546 -11.86 -21.10 27.69
CA GLU A 546 -11.17 -20.94 28.96
C GLU A 546 -11.10 -22.30 29.65
N LEU A 547 -10.04 -23.08 29.43
CA LEU A 547 -9.85 -24.36 30.05
C LEU A 547 -9.68 -24.26 31.56
N THR A 548 -9.01 -23.21 31.99
CA THR A 548 -8.84 -22.84 33.42
C THR A 548 -8.70 -21.31 33.49
N TYR A 549 -8.73 -20.74 34.68
CA TYR A 549 -8.51 -19.29 34.87
C TYR A 549 -7.14 -18.78 34.39
N PHE A 550 -6.17 -19.68 34.13
CA PHE A 550 -4.82 -19.34 33.65
C PHE A 550 -4.51 -19.89 32.23
N LEU A 551 -5.40 -20.69 31.65
CA LEU A 551 -5.17 -21.29 30.33
C LEU A 551 -6.41 -21.14 29.44
N ARG A 552 -6.27 -20.39 28.35
CA ARG A 552 -7.25 -20.21 27.30
C ARG A 552 -6.74 -20.89 26.02
N LEU A 553 -7.60 -21.57 25.30
CA LEU A 553 -7.29 -22.30 24.08
C LEU A 553 -8.28 -21.91 22.98
N LEU A 554 -7.74 -21.34 21.89
CA LEU A 554 -8.48 -21.07 20.67
C LEU A 554 -8.15 -22.18 19.66
N ALA A 555 -9.16 -22.85 19.14
CA ALA A 555 -9.01 -23.85 18.09
C ALA A 555 -10.08 -23.65 17.01
N GLY A 556 -9.69 -23.71 15.75
CA GLY A 556 -10.61 -23.48 14.65
C GLY A 556 -10.14 -24.07 13.34
N VAL A 557 -11.01 -23.99 12.36
CA VAL A 557 -10.72 -24.35 10.97
C VAL A 557 -11.49 -23.41 10.05
N ARG A 558 -10.83 -22.98 8.99
CA ARG A 558 -11.43 -22.26 7.87
C ARG A 558 -11.35 -23.12 6.61
N GLY A 559 -12.42 -23.19 5.83
CA GLY A 559 -12.43 -23.76 4.50
C GLY A 559 -12.60 -22.66 3.45
N GLU A 560 -11.83 -22.71 2.37
CA GLU A 560 -11.96 -21.82 1.23
C GLU A 560 -11.95 -22.58 -0.08
N GLU A 561 -12.97 -22.36 -0.92
CA GLU A 561 -12.99 -22.72 -2.32
C GLU A 561 -12.82 -21.47 -3.16
N SER A 562 -11.78 -21.43 -4.02
CA SER A 562 -11.45 -20.27 -4.84
C SER A 562 -11.19 -20.67 -6.28
N VAL A 563 -11.77 -19.91 -7.21
CA VAL A 563 -11.51 -20.03 -8.65
C VAL A 563 -11.11 -18.65 -9.17
N GLN A 564 -9.93 -18.57 -9.76
CA GLN A 564 -9.42 -17.37 -10.43
C GLN A 564 -9.30 -17.67 -11.93
N THR A 565 -9.84 -16.79 -12.78
CA THR A 565 -9.71 -16.89 -14.23
C THR A 565 -9.13 -15.59 -14.76
N VAL A 566 -8.10 -15.67 -15.59
CA VAL A 566 -7.50 -14.51 -16.26
C VAL A 566 -7.50 -14.75 -17.76
N SER A 567 -8.12 -13.86 -18.51
CA SER A 567 -8.19 -13.91 -19.97
C SER A 567 -7.47 -12.72 -20.57
N THR A 568 -6.31 -12.97 -21.18
CA THR A 568 -5.54 -11.98 -21.94
C THR A 568 -5.91 -12.07 -23.39
N PHE A 569 -6.26 -10.97 -24.02
CA PHE A 569 -6.77 -10.99 -25.38
C PHE A 569 -6.17 -9.91 -26.27
N ASN A 570 -6.09 -10.22 -27.57
CA ASN A 570 -5.80 -9.24 -28.59
C ASN A 570 -7.05 -8.38 -28.84
N LEU A 571 -6.94 -7.07 -28.59
CA LEU A 571 -8.06 -6.14 -28.78
C LEU A 571 -8.67 -6.17 -30.19
N PHE A 572 -7.88 -6.48 -31.20
CA PHE A 572 -8.28 -6.53 -32.62
C PHE A 572 -8.69 -7.94 -33.09
N ASP A 573 -8.45 -8.95 -32.30
CA ASP A 573 -8.79 -10.35 -32.55
C ASP A 573 -9.08 -11.07 -31.22
N PRO A 574 -10.24 -10.78 -30.59
CA PRO A 574 -10.59 -11.33 -29.28
C PRO A 574 -10.71 -12.86 -29.26
N ASP A 575 -10.89 -13.50 -30.42
CA ASP A 575 -10.97 -14.98 -30.53
C ASP A 575 -9.62 -15.67 -30.24
N GLN A 576 -8.51 -14.92 -30.16
CA GLN A 576 -7.18 -15.41 -29.77
C GLN A 576 -6.85 -15.09 -28.31
N ALA A 577 -7.80 -15.22 -27.41
CA ALA A 577 -7.56 -15.07 -25.98
C ALA A 577 -6.66 -16.20 -25.44
N ILE A 578 -5.79 -15.84 -24.50
CA ILE A 578 -5.01 -16.78 -23.66
C ILE A 578 -5.67 -16.77 -22.29
N GLU A 579 -6.24 -17.89 -21.92
CA GLU A 579 -6.92 -18.06 -20.64
C GLU A 579 -6.06 -18.87 -19.67
N SER A 580 -5.94 -18.40 -18.43
CA SER A 580 -5.34 -19.09 -17.31
C SER A 580 -6.39 -19.22 -16.21
N GLN A 581 -6.55 -20.43 -15.67
CA GLN A 581 -7.47 -20.71 -14.58
C GLN A 581 -6.71 -21.40 -13.44
N LEU A 582 -6.89 -20.87 -12.23
CA LEU A 582 -6.36 -21.42 -10.99
C LEU A 582 -7.51 -21.69 -10.04
N ALA A 583 -7.68 -22.96 -9.64
CA ALA A 583 -8.68 -23.38 -8.66
C ALA A 583 -7.99 -23.98 -7.44
N SER A 584 -8.51 -23.70 -6.27
CA SER A 584 -8.08 -24.30 -4.99
C SER A 584 -9.29 -24.58 -4.10
N ASP A 585 -9.21 -25.66 -3.29
CA ASP A 585 -10.20 -26.05 -2.27
C ASP A 585 -9.41 -26.58 -1.06
N ASP A 586 -9.30 -25.73 -0.02
CA ASP A 586 -8.32 -25.91 1.04
C ASP A 586 -8.94 -25.73 2.43
N LEU A 587 -8.33 -26.39 3.43
CA LEU A 587 -8.66 -26.27 4.84
C LEU A 587 -7.47 -25.70 5.62
N PHE A 588 -7.72 -24.69 6.44
CA PHE A 588 -6.72 -23.96 7.22
C PHE A 588 -6.97 -24.15 8.72
N PRO A 589 -6.28 -25.09 9.38
CA PRO A 589 -6.40 -25.29 10.82
C PRO A 589 -5.68 -24.19 11.61
N ILE A 590 -6.21 -23.94 12.81
CA ILE A 590 -5.67 -22.94 13.75
C ILE A 590 -5.69 -23.52 15.14
N LEU A 591 -4.61 -23.28 15.88
CA LEU A 591 -4.51 -23.59 17.30
C LEU A 591 -3.68 -22.52 18.01
N THR A 592 -4.26 -21.82 18.97
CA THR A 592 -3.57 -20.83 19.80
C THR A 592 -3.85 -21.08 21.27
N GLY A 593 -2.81 -21.18 22.07
CA GLY A 593 -2.88 -21.27 23.51
C GLY A 593 -2.42 -19.97 24.16
N THR A 594 -3.20 -19.43 25.10
CA THR A 594 -2.81 -18.28 25.91
C THR A 594 -2.69 -18.73 27.36
N TRP A 595 -1.50 -18.56 27.92
CA TRP A 595 -1.19 -18.84 29.29
C TRP A 595 -1.07 -17.55 30.08
N ILE A 596 -2.01 -17.32 30.99
CA ILE A 596 -2.10 -16.14 31.86
C ILE A 596 -1.25 -16.43 33.11
N LEU A 597 -0.30 -15.52 33.36
CA LEU A 597 0.62 -15.60 34.48
C LEU A 597 0.41 -14.38 35.41
N ASP A 598 0.82 -14.52 36.68
CA ASP A 598 0.90 -13.43 37.64
C ASP A 598 -0.34 -12.52 37.69
N ASP A 599 -1.46 -13.09 38.10
CA ASP A 599 -2.75 -12.40 38.29
C ASP A 599 -3.15 -11.46 37.15
N TYR A 600 -3.00 -11.94 35.91
CA TYR A 600 -3.35 -11.25 34.66
C TYR A 600 -2.36 -10.17 34.18
N ASN A 601 -1.25 -9.92 34.87
CA ASN A 601 -0.28 -8.91 34.42
C ASN A 601 0.69 -9.43 33.35
N MET A 602 0.82 -10.73 33.22
CA MET A 602 1.67 -11.36 32.21
C MET A 602 0.92 -12.46 31.47
N GLN A 603 1.24 -12.63 30.20
CA GLN A 603 0.73 -13.76 29.44
C GLN A 603 1.73 -14.25 28.40
N VAL A 604 1.61 -15.53 28.07
CA VAL A 604 2.36 -16.17 26.99
C VAL A 604 1.35 -16.74 26.00
N ARG A 605 1.50 -16.36 24.73
CA ARG A 605 0.72 -16.91 23.63
C ARG A 605 1.60 -17.78 22.75
N ALA A 606 1.09 -18.94 22.37
CA ALA A 606 1.73 -19.81 21.38
C ALA A 606 0.70 -20.23 20.35
N GLY A 607 1.01 -20.03 19.06
CA GLY A 607 0.09 -20.28 17.95
C GLY A 607 0.72 -21.12 16.85
N TYR A 608 -0.11 -21.97 16.22
CA TYR A 608 0.14 -22.65 14.97
C TYR A 608 -1.02 -22.43 14.03
N SER A 609 -0.72 -22.15 12.76
CA SER A 609 -1.74 -22.04 11.72
C SER A 609 -1.18 -22.33 10.34
N GLU A 610 -2.05 -22.81 9.45
CA GLU A 610 -1.76 -22.91 8.02
C GLU A 610 -2.45 -21.77 7.27
N THR A 611 -1.78 -21.24 6.26
CA THR A 611 -2.27 -20.14 5.43
C THR A 611 -1.86 -20.34 3.97
N ILE A 612 -2.40 -19.52 3.07
CA ILE A 612 -2.16 -19.65 1.63
C ILE A 612 -1.69 -18.32 1.03
N SER A 613 -0.94 -18.42 -0.07
CA SER A 613 -0.63 -17.31 -0.96
C SER A 613 -1.09 -17.64 -2.37
N ARG A 614 -2.01 -16.84 -2.90
CA ARG A 614 -2.50 -16.95 -4.28
C ARG A 614 -1.80 -15.94 -5.18
N PRO A 615 -1.52 -16.29 -6.45
CA PRO A 615 -1.03 -15.31 -7.42
C PRO A 615 -2.04 -14.17 -7.62
N ASP A 616 -1.53 -12.97 -7.91
CA ASP A 616 -2.35 -11.87 -8.39
C ASP A 616 -2.81 -12.12 -9.83
N PHE A 617 -3.91 -11.52 -10.26
CA PHE A 617 -4.38 -11.59 -11.64
C PHE A 617 -3.30 -11.20 -12.65
N ARG A 618 -2.49 -10.20 -12.33
CA ARG A 618 -1.42 -9.74 -13.20
C ARG A 618 -0.25 -10.73 -13.26
N GLU A 619 -0.02 -11.45 -12.19
CA GLU A 619 1.03 -12.49 -12.14
C GLU A 619 0.67 -13.72 -12.98
N LEU A 620 -0.64 -14.00 -13.14
CA LEU A 620 -1.15 -15.04 -14.04
C LEU A 620 -1.27 -14.56 -15.49
N SER A 621 -1.35 -13.25 -15.73
CA SER A 621 -1.57 -12.70 -17.06
C SER A 621 -0.27 -12.61 -17.86
N PRO A 622 -0.14 -13.27 -19.03
CA PRO A 622 1.01 -13.09 -19.89
C PRO A 622 1.06 -11.72 -20.60
N ALA A 623 0.16 -10.81 -20.27
CA ALA A 623 0.13 -9.47 -20.79
C ALA A 623 1.32 -8.64 -20.28
N PRO A 624 2.22 -8.11 -21.14
CA PRO A 624 3.33 -7.30 -20.71
C PRO A 624 2.84 -5.94 -20.20
N PHE A 625 3.35 -5.53 -19.05
CA PHE A 625 3.10 -4.23 -18.44
C PHE A 625 4.43 -3.52 -18.18
N ILE A 626 4.50 -2.23 -18.42
CA ILE A 626 5.69 -1.44 -18.07
C ILE A 626 5.43 -0.83 -16.69
N ASP A 627 6.20 -1.25 -15.71
CA ASP A 627 6.18 -0.65 -14.38
C ASP A 627 6.64 0.82 -14.49
N PRO A 628 5.79 1.78 -14.16
CA PRO A 628 6.13 3.19 -14.29
C PRO A 628 7.25 3.64 -13.34
N VAL A 629 7.48 2.90 -12.26
CA VAL A 629 8.50 3.22 -11.25
C VAL A 629 9.87 2.69 -11.65
N THR A 630 9.93 1.43 -12.07
CA THR A 630 11.20 0.76 -12.37
C THR A 630 11.56 0.75 -13.85
N GLY A 631 10.59 0.98 -14.75
CA GLY A 631 10.75 0.86 -16.19
C GLY A 631 10.86 -0.58 -16.71
N PHE A 632 10.76 -1.59 -15.82
CA PHE A 632 10.76 -2.99 -16.22
C PHE A 632 9.48 -3.38 -16.95
N ILE A 633 9.63 -4.25 -17.94
CA ILE A 633 8.51 -4.97 -18.53
C ILE A 633 8.18 -6.13 -17.60
N ILE A 634 7.00 -6.13 -17.03
CA ILE A 634 6.48 -7.21 -16.20
C ILE A 634 5.60 -8.09 -17.07
N VAL A 635 5.84 -9.40 -17.06
CA VAL A 635 5.04 -10.41 -17.78
C VAL A 635 4.68 -11.49 -16.77
N GLY A 636 3.39 -11.75 -16.62
CA GLY A 636 2.91 -12.80 -15.73
C GLY A 636 3.22 -14.20 -16.27
N ASN A 637 3.07 -15.17 -15.41
CA ASN A 637 3.25 -16.59 -15.70
C ASN A 637 1.94 -17.35 -15.46
N PRO A 638 1.26 -17.84 -16.50
CA PRO A 638 0.00 -18.56 -16.37
C PRO A 638 0.13 -19.93 -15.67
N ASP A 639 1.36 -20.45 -15.50
CA ASP A 639 1.63 -21.75 -14.89
C ASP A 639 1.89 -21.65 -13.36
N LEU A 640 1.67 -20.47 -12.75
CA LEU A 640 1.81 -20.29 -11.31
C LEU A 640 0.77 -21.13 -10.55
N THR A 641 1.21 -21.66 -9.41
CA THR A 641 0.38 -22.39 -8.45
C THR A 641 0.29 -21.61 -7.13
N VAL A 642 -0.65 -21.98 -6.28
CA VAL A 642 -0.74 -21.49 -4.91
C VAL A 642 0.47 -21.92 -4.09
N GLY A 643 0.84 -21.13 -3.09
CA GLY A 643 1.86 -21.46 -2.10
C GLY A 643 1.22 -21.64 -0.72
N TYR A 644 1.65 -22.65 0.05
CA TYR A 644 1.18 -22.88 1.40
C TYR A 644 2.21 -22.44 2.43
N ILE A 645 1.75 -22.03 3.61
CA ILE A 645 2.60 -21.49 4.64
C ILE A 645 2.19 -22.03 6.02
N ASP A 646 3.12 -22.72 6.69
CA ASP A 646 3.03 -23.07 8.10
C ASP A 646 3.55 -21.91 8.96
N ASN A 647 2.73 -21.46 9.92
CA ASN A 647 3.07 -20.35 10.80
C ASN A 647 3.17 -20.83 12.24
N PHE A 648 4.24 -20.43 12.93
CA PHE A 648 4.47 -20.67 14.34
C PHE A 648 4.80 -19.35 15.03
N ASP A 649 4.04 -19.02 16.08
CA ASP A 649 4.17 -17.80 16.85
C ASP A 649 4.35 -18.14 18.33
N LEU A 650 5.21 -17.39 19.01
CA LEU A 650 5.36 -17.41 20.46
C LEU A 650 5.54 -15.98 20.93
N ARG A 651 4.71 -15.51 21.86
CA ARG A 651 4.81 -14.15 22.39
C ARG A 651 4.61 -14.15 23.89
N TRP A 652 5.52 -13.44 24.58
CA TRP A 652 5.41 -13.09 25.99
C TRP A 652 5.07 -11.61 26.10
N GLU A 653 4.15 -11.28 26.99
CA GLU A 653 3.64 -9.92 27.24
C GLU A 653 3.58 -9.64 28.71
N TRP A 654 3.95 -8.43 29.10
CA TRP A 654 3.88 -7.91 30.45
C TRP A 654 3.20 -6.55 30.44
N TYR A 655 2.08 -6.44 31.13
CA TYR A 655 1.26 -5.25 31.25
C TYR A 655 1.47 -4.61 32.62
N PHE A 656 1.86 -3.33 32.65
CA PHE A 656 2.06 -2.57 33.87
C PHE A 656 0.82 -1.76 34.24
N SER A 657 0.06 -1.31 33.26
CA SER A 657 -1.22 -0.61 33.35
C SER A 657 -2.07 -0.92 32.11
N GLY A 658 -3.23 -0.29 31.94
CA GLY A 658 -4.07 -0.46 30.75
C GLY A 658 -3.31 -0.15 29.44
N ASP A 659 -2.48 0.90 29.46
CA ASP A 659 -1.78 1.37 28.26
C ASP A 659 -0.32 0.92 28.18
N GLU A 660 0.30 0.58 29.31
CA GLU A 660 1.73 0.30 29.41
C GLU A 660 2.03 -1.19 29.29
N SER A 661 2.85 -1.55 28.35
CA SER A 661 3.25 -2.94 28.14
C SER A 661 4.66 -3.08 27.58
N ILE A 662 5.24 -4.24 27.83
CA ILE A 662 6.44 -4.74 27.15
C ILE A 662 6.11 -6.12 26.61
N SER A 663 6.53 -6.40 25.38
CA SER A 663 6.37 -7.71 24.80
C SER A 663 7.58 -8.17 24.00
N VAL A 664 7.76 -9.48 23.96
CA VAL A 664 8.76 -10.15 23.11
C VAL A 664 8.07 -11.27 22.35
N GLY A 665 8.15 -11.23 21.03
CA GLY A 665 7.59 -12.22 20.12
C GLY A 665 8.68 -12.95 19.34
N LEU A 666 8.48 -14.23 19.08
CA LEU A 666 9.25 -15.05 18.16
C LEU A 666 8.28 -15.58 17.10
N PHE A 667 8.71 -15.59 15.86
CA PHE A 667 7.94 -16.19 14.78
C PHE A 667 8.83 -17.04 13.87
N TYR A 668 8.24 -18.09 13.32
CA TYR A 668 8.83 -18.93 12.29
C TYR A 668 7.77 -19.27 11.24
N LYS A 669 8.12 -19.16 9.98
CA LYS A 669 7.23 -19.47 8.85
C LYS A 669 7.98 -20.35 7.85
N ASP A 670 7.30 -21.41 7.41
CA ASP A 670 7.81 -22.34 6.39
C ASP A 670 6.90 -22.27 5.16
N PHE A 671 7.47 -21.98 4.02
CA PHE A 671 6.75 -21.77 2.76
C PHE A 671 6.99 -22.94 1.82
N GLU A 672 5.91 -23.55 1.38
CA GLU A 672 5.89 -24.48 0.28
C GLU A 672 5.52 -23.74 -1.01
N THR A 673 6.38 -23.82 -2.02
CA THR A 673 6.19 -23.21 -3.36
C THR A 673 5.88 -21.70 -3.36
N PRO A 674 6.63 -20.86 -2.63
CA PRO A 674 6.39 -19.42 -2.62
C PRO A 674 6.56 -18.81 -4.02
N ILE A 675 5.81 -17.74 -4.29
CA ILE A 675 5.90 -17.01 -5.56
C ILE A 675 6.99 -15.97 -5.45
N GLU A 676 7.98 -16.03 -6.35
CA GLU A 676 9.12 -15.12 -6.43
C GLU A 676 9.22 -14.44 -7.78
N ALA A 677 9.58 -13.15 -7.77
CA ALA A 677 9.87 -12.41 -8.98
C ALA A 677 11.32 -12.67 -9.43
N ILE A 678 11.52 -12.90 -10.71
CA ILE A 678 12.83 -13.04 -11.33
C ILE A 678 12.97 -12.14 -12.55
N ILE A 679 14.20 -11.84 -12.93
CA ILE A 679 14.48 -11.09 -14.17
C ILE A 679 14.86 -12.08 -15.24
N GLU A 680 14.20 -12.01 -16.39
CA GLU A 680 14.59 -12.70 -17.61
C GLU A 680 15.49 -11.79 -18.47
N PRO A 681 16.68 -12.25 -18.88
CA PRO A 681 17.54 -11.48 -19.74
C PRO A 681 16.96 -11.38 -21.15
N GLY A 682 16.92 -10.16 -21.67
CA GLY A 682 16.41 -9.86 -23.00
C GLY A 682 16.97 -8.56 -23.56
N ALA A 683 16.45 -8.10 -24.67
CA ALA A 683 16.79 -6.79 -25.23
C ALA A 683 16.37 -5.64 -24.28
N ALA A 684 15.33 -5.85 -23.50
CA ALA A 684 14.95 -5.07 -22.32
C ALA A 684 14.85 -6.04 -21.15
N ASN A 685 15.20 -5.57 -19.94
CA ASN A 685 15.02 -6.38 -18.73
C ASN A 685 13.53 -6.65 -18.53
N GLN A 686 13.18 -7.92 -18.46
CA GLN A 686 11.80 -8.36 -18.26
C GLN A 686 11.70 -9.07 -16.92
N ARG A 687 10.72 -8.71 -16.12
CA ARG A 687 10.41 -9.39 -14.86
C ARG A 687 9.31 -10.39 -15.12
N THR A 688 9.46 -11.59 -14.58
CA THR A 688 8.41 -12.63 -14.54
C THR A 688 8.33 -13.24 -13.15
N PHE A 689 7.41 -14.18 -12.96
CA PHE A 689 7.14 -14.81 -11.67
C PHE A 689 7.29 -16.32 -11.78
N ILE A 690 7.80 -16.93 -10.73
CA ILE A 690 7.96 -18.38 -10.62
C ILE A 690 7.52 -18.85 -9.23
N ASN A 691 7.15 -20.14 -9.11
CA ASN A 691 7.07 -20.78 -7.82
C ASN A 691 8.49 -21.27 -7.45
N ALA A 692 9.08 -20.70 -6.41
CA ALA A 692 10.35 -21.17 -5.85
C ALA A 692 10.19 -22.59 -5.25
N GLN A 693 11.27 -23.20 -4.80
CA GLN A 693 11.23 -24.53 -4.22
C GLN A 693 10.62 -24.51 -2.82
N ASN A 694 11.16 -23.64 -1.99
CA ASN A 694 10.72 -23.38 -0.61
C ASN A 694 11.30 -22.05 -0.14
N ALA A 695 10.76 -21.54 0.96
CA ALA A 695 11.38 -20.46 1.73
C ALA A 695 11.10 -20.63 3.22
N THR A 696 11.94 -20.00 4.04
CA THR A 696 11.72 -19.88 5.47
C THR A 696 11.92 -18.43 5.92
N THR A 697 11.13 -18.00 6.91
CA THR A 697 11.31 -16.70 7.55
C THR A 697 11.18 -16.87 9.06
N GLN A 698 12.11 -16.28 9.80
CA GLN A 698 12.09 -16.29 11.26
C GLN A 698 12.50 -14.95 11.83
N GLY A 699 12.07 -14.63 13.03
CA GLY A 699 12.45 -13.38 13.62
C GLY A 699 12.05 -13.19 15.08
N ILE A 700 12.50 -12.05 15.60
CA ILE A 700 12.26 -11.61 16.98
C ILE A 700 11.65 -10.22 16.90
N GLU A 701 10.53 -10.05 17.58
CA GLU A 701 9.84 -8.77 17.74
C GLU A 701 9.93 -8.33 19.20
N PHE A 702 10.34 -7.09 19.43
CA PHE A 702 10.27 -6.41 20.72
C PHE A 702 9.37 -5.20 20.58
N ASP A 703 8.49 -4.98 21.55
CA ASP A 703 7.55 -3.85 21.57
C ASP A 703 7.39 -3.36 23.01
N ALA A 704 7.49 -2.05 23.23
CA ALA A 704 7.39 -1.45 24.55
C ALA A 704 6.71 -0.08 24.45
N PHE A 705 5.75 0.16 25.35
CA PHE A 705 5.18 1.49 25.61
C PHE A 705 5.16 1.73 27.10
N ARG A 706 5.73 2.86 27.54
CA ARG A 706 5.75 3.21 28.94
C ARG A 706 5.82 4.71 29.21
N TRP A 707 5.09 5.19 30.21
CA TRP A 707 5.28 6.51 30.81
C TRP A 707 6.57 6.53 31.61
N LEU A 708 7.25 7.67 31.65
CA LEU A 708 8.58 7.80 32.26
C LEU A 708 8.55 8.22 33.73
N ASP A 709 7.40 8.23 34.35
CA ASP A 709 7.20 8.50 35.80
C ASP A 709 7.98 7.52 36.69
N PHE A 710 8.21 6.26 36.23
CA PHE A 710 9.02 5.28 36.93
C PHE A 710 10.51 5.66 37.04
N ILE A 711 11.00 6.57 36.15
CA ILE A 711 12.39 7.08 36.20
C ILE A 711 12.45 8.29 37.13
N ASN A 712 11.48 9.19 37.01
CA ASN A 712 11.38 10.40 37.82
C ASN A 712 9.88 10.78 37.94
N ASP A 713 9.42 10.92 39.19
CA ASP A 713 8.02 11.29 39.53
C ASP A 713 7.55 12.59 38.85
N ASP A 714 8.46 13.48 38.43
CA ASP A 714 8.13 14.71 37.68
C ASP A 714 7.89 14.45 36.16
N TRP A 715 8.16 13.25 35.65
CA TRP A 715 8.06 12.91 34.24
C TRP A 715 6.74 12.21 33.87
N THR A 716 5.68 12.52 34.60
CA THR A 716 4.34 11.94 34.41
C THR A 716 3.72 12.23 33.03
N SER A 717 4.22 13.26 32.33
CA SER A 717 3.77 13.67 31.00
C SER A 717 4.65 13.16 29.86
N TRP A 718 5.70 12.43 30.16
CA TRP A 718 6.62 11.89 29.16
C TRP A 718 6.41 10.39 28.99
N TYR A 719 6.43 9.93 27.76
CA TYR A 719 6.38 8.51 27.43
C TYR A 719 7.43 8.11 26.40
N LEU A 720 7.77 6.84 26.42
CA LEU A 720 8.61 6.19 25.43
C LEU A 720 7.84 5.03 24.79
N SER A 721 7.71 5.07 23.48
CA SER A 721 7.30 3.91 22.66
C SER A 721 8.49 3.45 21.83
N ALA A 722 8.77 2.16 21.83
CA ALA A 722 9.85 1.63 21.01
C ALA A 722 9.52 0.22 20.54
N ASN A 723 9.85 -0.08 19.29
CA ASN A 723 9.78 -1.44 18.78
C ASN A 723 11.00 -1.76 17.91
N LEU A 724 11.40 -3.02 17.95
CA LEU A 724 12.50 -3.57 17.17
C LEU A 724 12.08 -4.92 16.63
N THR A 725 12.25 -5.12 15.34
CA THR A 725 12.08 -6.43 14.71
C THR A 725 13.38 -6.81 14.02
N LEU A 726 13.86 -8.00 14.29
CA LEU A 726 15.00 -8.64 13.61
C LEU A 726 14.47 -9.81 12.81
N ILE A 727 14.82 -9.88 11.52
CA ILE A 727 14.24 -10.85 10.59
C ILE A 727 15.39 -11.53 9.82
N ASP A 728 15.29 -12.86 9.68
CA ASP A 728 16.17 -13.66 8.82
C ASP A 728 15.31 -14.55 7.94
N SER A 729 15.61 -14.62 6.65
CA SER A 729 14.90 -15.48 5.70
C SER A 729 15.83 -16.13 4.69
N GLU A 730 15.36 -17.22 4.13
CA GLU A 730 16.05 -17.92 3.05
C GLU A 730 15.01 -18.45 2.04
N VAL A 731 15.18 -18.13 0.77
CA VAL A 731 14.44 -18.73 -0.35
C VAL A 731 15.38 -19.51 -1.23
N THR A 732 14.92 -20.67 -1.71
CA THR A 732 15.66 -21.53 -2.65
C THR A 732 14.88 -21.62 -3.96
N ILE A 733 15.48 -21.20 -5.05
CA ILE A 733 14.93 -21.29 -6.40
C ILE A 733 15.10 -22.72 -6.93
N ARG A 734 14.11 -23.23 -7.66
CA ARG A 734 14.20 -24.57 -8.26
C ARG A 734 15.39 -24.68 -9.23
N PRO A 735 16.09 -25.82 -9.28
CA PRO A 735 17.25 -25.99 -10.14
C PRO A 735 17.00 -25.71 -11.62
N GLN A 736 15.79 -26.00 -12.14
CA GLN A 736 15.43 -25.71 -13.53
C GLN A 736 15.27 -24.21 -13.82
N ASP A 737 14.93 -23.41 -12.80
CA ASP A 737 14.66 -21.97 -12.91
C ASP A 737 15.87 -21.15 -12.46
N SER A 738 16.89 -21.80 -11.87
CA SER A 738 18.06 -21.15 -11.28
C SER A 738 19.13 -20.76 -12.30
N GLY A 739 19.00 -21.19 -13.57
CA GLY A 739 20.07 -21.03 -14.57
C GLY A 739 20.41 -19.57 -14.93
N LEU A 740 19.56 -18.64 -14.58
CA LEU A 740 19.73 -17.20 -14.85
C LEU A 740 20.01 -16.38 -13.59
N VAL A 741 19.60 -16.86 -12.44
CA VAL A 741 19.71 -16.19 -11.16
C VAL A 741 21.13 -16.38 -10.60
N THR A 742 21.78 -15.29 -10.18
CA THR A 742 23.15 -15.36 -9.63
C THR A 742 23.17 -16.08 -8.29
N ASN A 743 22.21 -15.77 -7.42
CA ASN A 743 22.09 -16.33 -6.07
C ASN A 743 20.78 -17.15 -5.96
N PRO A 744 20.79 -18.45 -6.29
CA PRO A 744 19.59 -19.29 -6.22
C PRO A 744 19.11 -19.55 -4.77
N THR A 745 19.97 -19.35 -3.79
CA THR A 745 19.62 -19.37 -2.36
C THR A 745 19.99 -18.01 -1.76
N ARG A 746 19.01 -17.26 -1.26
CA ARG A 746 19.15 -15.88 -0.81
C ARG A 746 18.05 -15.50 0.20
N ALA A 747 18.13 -14.31 0.78
CA ALA A 747 17.01 -13.73 1.51
C ALA A 747 15.82 -13.46 0.59
N LEU A 748 14.61 -13.41 1.14
CA LEU A 748 13.39 -13.00 0.40
C LEU A 748 13.54 -11.57 -0.10
N GLN A 749 13.08 -11.34 -1.33
CA GLN A 749 13.09 -10.01 -1.94
C GLN A 749 12.18 -9.03 -1.16
N GLY A 750 12.67 -7.82 -0.90
CA GLY A 750 11.94 -6.77 -0.18
C GLY A 750 11.95 -6.89 1.34
N GLN A 751 12.49 -7.98 1.89
CA GLN A 751 12.61 -8.15 3.34
C GLN A 751 13.84 -7.41 3.87
N ALA A 752 13.61 -6.56 4.89
CA ALA A 752 14.69 -5.91 5.63
C ALA A 752 15.19 -6.80 6.79
N ASP A 753 16.49 -6.76 7.07
CA ASP A 753 17.10 -7.51 8.17
C ASP A 753 16.62 -7.02 9.54
N TYR A 754 16.31 -5.72 9.65
CA TYR A 754 15.75 -5.13 10.87
C TYR A 754 14.84 -3.94 10.57
N ILE A 755 13.92 -3.70 11.50
CA ILE A 755 13.06 -2.51 11.53
C ILE A 755 13.10 -2.01 12.97
N PHE A 756 13.38 -0.72 13.16
CA PHE A 756 13.38 -0.09 14.47
C PHE A 756 12.59 1.21 14.44
N ASN A 757 11.70 1.37 15.42
CA ASN A 757 10.95 2.58 15.67
C ASN A 757 11.13 3.01 17.12
N MET A 758 11.26 4.32 17.34
CA MET A 758 11.30 4.93 18.66
C MET A 758 10.54 6.25 18.66
N GLN A 759 9.66 6.43 19.59
CA GLN A 759 8.91 7.66 19.81
C GLN A 759 9.12 8.13 21.25
N LEU A 760 9.75 9.29 21.40
CA LEU A 760 9.76 10.02 22.68
C LEU A 760 8.65 11.05 22.62
N GLY A 761 7.65 10.89 23.48
CA GLY A 761 6.47 11.74 23.49
C GLY A 761 6.31 12.50 24.80
N PHE A 762 5.58 13.60 24.70
CA PHE A 762 5.15 14.46 25.79
C PHE A 762 3.66 14.72 25.64
N ASP A 763 2.88 14.48 26.69
CA ASP A 763 1.46 14.79 26.77
C ASP A 763 1.14 15.29 28.19
N ASP A 764 0.83 16.57 28.33
CA ASP A 764 0.46 17.13 29.62
C ASP A 764 -1.01 16.88 29.97
N GLN A 765 -1.73 16.14 29.13
CA GLN A 765 -3.16 15.81 29.26
C GLN A 765 -4.11 17.03 29.33
N PHE A 766 -3.58 18.23 29.08
CA PHE A 766 -4.35 19.48 29.15
C PHE A 766 -4.28 20.26 27.84
N LYS A 767 -3.08 20.70 27.44
CA LYS A 767 -2.93 21.67 26.34
C LYS A 767 -1.84 21.31 25.33
N ASN A 768 -0.88 20.53 25.72
CA ASN A 768 0.30 20.33 24.90
C ASN A 768 0.54 18.83 24.71
N LYS A 769 0.63 18.42 23.45
CA LYS A 769 1.10 17.12 23.04
C LYS A 769 2.26 17.29 22.06
N GLY A 770 3.28 16.47 22.17
CA GLY A 770 4.38 16.51 21.22
C GLY A 770 5.09 15.19 21.15
N SER A 771 5.74 14.91 20.01
CA SER A 771 6.50 13.69 19.84
C SER A 771 7.68 13.89 18.89
N LEU A 772 8.75 13.16 19.19
CA LEU A 772 9.90 12.97 18.31
C LEU A 772 9.92 11.50 17.92
N VAL A 773 9.75 11.21 16.64
CA VAL A 773 9.65 9.85 16.10
C VAL A 773 10.85 9.56 15.23
N TYR A 774 11.57 8.49 15.54
CA TYR A 774 12.64 7.96 14.72
C TYR A 774 12.26 6.60 14.18
N HIS A 775 12.36 6.44 12.86
CA HIS A 775 12.13 5.20 12.15
C HIS A 775 13.37 4.84 11.33
N ILE A 776 13.79 3.58 11.34
CA ILE A 776 14.83 3.07 10.45
C ILE A 776 14.49 1.67 9.96
N THR A 777 14.66 1.45 8.67
CA THR A 777 14.57 0.14 8.02
C THR A 777 15.96 -0.26 7.56
N GLY A 778 16.36 -1.50 7.84
CA GLY A 778 17.62 -2.08 7.41
C GLY A 778 17.72 -2.33 5.92
N GLU A 779 18.86 -2.83 5.48
CA GLU A 779 19.13 -3.23 4.11
C GLU A 779 18.16 -4.33 3.65
N LYS A 780 17.76 -4.29 2.36
CA LYS A 780 16.89 -5.30 1.75
C LYS A 780 17.20 -5.50 0.28
N ILE A 781 17.01 -6.71 -0.23
CA ILE A 781 17.13 -6.99 -1.67
C ILE A 781 15.99 -6.27 -2.40
N ARG A 782 16.34 -5.32 -3.26
CA ARG A 782 15.44 -4.64 -4.17
C ARG A 782 15.17 -5.47 -5.42
N GLU A 783 16.26 -5.95 -6.06
CA GLU A 783 16.19 -6.75 -7.27
C GLU A 783 17.21 -7.88 -7.22
N VAL A 784 16.83 -9.02 -7.74
CA VAL A 784 17.67 -10.21 -7.77
C VAL A 784 18.69 -10.12 -8.91
N GLY A 785 19.95 -10.42 -8.64
CA GLY A 785 21.01 -10.43 -9.61
C GLY A 785 20.91 -11.62 -10.59
N ILE A 786 21.29 -11.38 -11.85
CA ILE A 786 21.28 -12.39 -12.93
C ILE A 786 22.64 -12.44 -13.63
N LEU A 787 22.96 -13.59 -14.25
CA LEU A 787 24.15 -13.76 -15.11
C LEU A 787 25.46 -13.33 -14.43
N GLY A 788 25.63 -13.61 -13.15
CA GLY A 788 26.82 -13.28 -12.38
C GLY A 788 26.85 -11.89 -11.78
N GLN A 789 25.83 -11.06 -12.01
CA GLN A 789 25.67 -9.77 -11.33
C GLN A 789 25.23 -9.98 -9.88
N PRO A 790 25.73 -9.21 -8.90
CA PRO A 790 25.21 -9.23 -7.54
C PRO A 790 23.77 -8.69 -7.49
N ASP A 791 23.06 -9.05 -6.43
CA ASP A 791 21.74 -8.49 -6.14
C ASP A 791 21.83 -6.96 -5.95
N ILE A 792 20.76 -6.26 -6.24
CA ILE A 792 20.62 -4.82 -5.95
C ILE A 792 19.98 -4.69 -4.58
N TYR A 793 20.60 -3.93 -3.70
CA TYR A 793 20.12 -3.67 -2.35
C TYR A 793 19.61 -2.24 -2.20
N ASP A 794 18.47 -2.07 -1.54
CA ASP A 794 18.12 -0.80 -0.92
C ASP A 794 18.89 -0.71 0.39
N GLU A 795 19.69 0.33 0.56
CA GLU A 795 20.49 0.58 1.76
C GLU A 795 19.61 0.98 2.95
N ALA A 796 20.16 0.83 4.15
CA ALA A 796 19.45 1.22 5.36
C ALA A 796 19.06 2.70 5.33
N TYR A 797 17.79 3.00 5.63
CA TYR A 797 17.25 4.35 5.57
C TYR A 797 16.49 4.71 6.86
N GLY A 798 16.82 5.88 7.44
CA GLY A 798 16.22 6.36 8.67
C GLY A 798 15.63 7.76 8.54
N GLU A 799 14.46 7.96 9.14
CA GLU A 799 13.72 9.22 9.21
C GLU A 799 13.58 9.68 10.67
N LEU A 800 13.62 10.99 10.87
CA LEU A 800 13.34 11.63 12.16
C LEU A 800 12.28 12.68 11.93
N ASP A 801 11.15 12.53 12.63
CA ASP A 801 9.99 13.39 12.54
C ASP A 801 9.68 14.04 13.89
N PHE A 802 9.14 15.24 13.86
CA PHE A 802 8.69 15.96 15.02
C PHE A 802 7.26 16.44 14.83
N ASN A 803 6.41 16.25 15.83
CA ASN A 803 5.05 16.75 15.90
C ASN A 803 4.80 17.48 17.22
N TYR A 804 4.06 18.58 17.16
CA TYR A 804 3.64 19.31 18.36
C TYR A 804 2.27 19.92 18.15
N THR A 805 1.34 19.61 19.06
CA THR A 805 -0.03 20.13 19.08
C THR A 805 -0.25 20.94 20.36
N ARG A 806 -0.84 22.11 20.22
CA ARG A 806 -1.23 22.98 21.33
C ARG A 806 -2.69 23.37 21.26
N LEU A 807 -3.45 23.09 22.32
CA LEU A 807 -4.81 23.57 22.50
C LEU A 807 -4.81 25.04 22.91
N ILE A 808 -5.61 25.86 22.23
CA ILE A 808 -5.76 27.29 22.45
C ILE A 808 -7.23 27.59 22.80
N GLY A 809 -7.50 27.77 24.09
CA GLY A 809 -8.87 27.84 24.59
C GLY A 809 -9.52 26.47 24.58
N GLU A 810 -10.82 26.42 24.31
CA GLU A 810 -11.65 25.17 24.37
C GLU A 810 -11.87 24.57 22.98
N HIS A 811 -11.73 25.35 21.91
CA HIS A 811 -12.15 24.97 20.57
C HIS A 811 -11.01 24.95 19.54
N TRP A 812 -9.89 25.59 19.81
CA TRP A 812 -8.82 25.73 18.83
C TRP A 812 -7.62 24.85 19.17
N SER A 813 -7.01 24.26 18.18
CA SER A 813 -5.69 23.69 18.32
C SER A 813 -4.76 24.12 17.17
N LEU A 814 -3.48 24.22 17.48
CA LEU A 814 -2.41 24.52 16.55
C LEU A 814 -1.52 23.27 16.46
N ASN A 815 -1.28 22.79 15.24
CA ASN A 815 -0.39 21.66 14.98
C ASN A 815 0.84 22.15 14.19
N LEU A 816 2.03 21.78 14.66
CA LEU A 816 3.30 22.02 13.99
C LEU A 816 3.96 20.67 13.74
N GLN A 817 4.32 20.38 12.50
CA GLN A 817 4.96 19.15 12.11
C GLN A 817 6.23 19.43 11.30
N ALA A 818 7.27 18.63 11.51
CA ALA A 818 8.47 18.62 10.68
C ALA A 818 8.82 17.16 10.38
N LYS A 819 8.94 16.81 9.11
CA LYS A 819 9.26 15.44 8.65
C LYS A 819 10.64 15.39 8.01
N ASN A 820 11.26 14.21 8.08
CA ASN A 820 12.56 13.91 7.50
C ASN A 820 13.63 14.93 7.93
N ILE A 821 13.73 15.23 9.24
CA ILE A 821 14.66 16.22 9.78
C ILE A 821 16.12 15.85 9.48
N LEU A 822 16.44 14.55 9.43
CA LEU A 822 17.77 14.05 9.11
C LEU A 822 18.16 14.31 7.66
N ASN A 823 17.17 14.38 6.76
CA ASN A 823 17.38 14.65 5.33
C ASN A 823 18.36 13.64 4.68
N GLN A 824 18.21 12.38 5.03
CA GLN A 824 19.04 11.32 4.51
C GLN A 824 18.66 11.00 3.06
N ARG A 825 19.64 10.58 2.26
CA ARG A 825 19.38 10.05 0.92
C ARG A 825 18.88 8.60 1.02
N ARG A 826 17.97 8.24 0.13
CA ARG A 826 17.63 6.84 -0.14
C ARG A 826 18.52 6.34 -1.25
N GLU A 827 19.30 5.33 -0.97
CA GLU A 827 20.30 4.79 -1.88
C GLU A 827 20.01 3.32 -2.15
N SER A 828 20.28 2.91 -3.40
CA SER A 828 20.30 1.49 -3.76
C SER A 828 21.64 1.19 -4.43
N THR A 829 22.24 0.07 -4.09
CA THR A 829 23.56 -0.32 -4.58
C THR A 829 23.56 -1.69 -5.25
N GLN A 830 24.49 -1.90 -6.17
CA GLN A 830 24.80 -3.19 -6.77
C GLN A 830 26.30 -3.45 -6.68
N GLY A 831 26.70 -4.44 -5.87
CA GLY A 831 28.11 -4.71 -5.64
C GLY A 831 28.88 -3.50 -5.07
N GLY A 832 28.22 -2.64 -4.30
CA GLY A 832 28.77 -1.42 -3.71
C GLY A 832 28.84 -0.20 -4.67
N LEU A 833 28.25 -0.29 -5.85
CA LEU A 833 28.10 0.83 -6.80
C LEU A 833 26.67 1.37 -6.75
N ASP A 834 26.52 2.69 -6.83
CA ASP A 834 25.21 3.38 -6.74
C ASP A 834 24.35 3.07 -7.97
N VAL A 835 23.20 2.43 -7.75
CA VAL A 835 22.17 2.16 -8.76
C VAL A 835 21.15 3.30 -8.78
N ASN A 836 20.60 3.61 -7.62
CA ASN A 836 19.70 4.74 -7.43
C ASN A 836 20.11 5.58 -6.22
N SER A 837 19.97 6.89 -6.35
CA SER A 837 20.15 7.81 -5.25
C SER A 837 19.05 8.88 -5.32
N LEU A 838 18.16 8.88 -4.32
CA LEU A 838 17.00 9.79 -4.22
C LEU A 838 17.16 10.73 -3.04
N PHE A 839 16.87 12.00 -3.24
CA PHE A 839 16.86 13.03 -2.22
C PHE A 839 15.45 13.62 -2.08
N GLU A 840 14.72 13.25 -1.02
CA GLU A 840 13.33 13.68 -0.80
C GLU A 840 13.21 15.08 -0.18
N GLY A 841 14.20 15.49 0.62
CA GLY A 841 14.17 16.78 1.31
C GLY A 841 13.47 16.75 2.67
N ARG A 842 13.51 17.88 3.38
CA ARG A 842 12.81 18.12 4.64
C ARG A 842 11.49 18.81 4.36
N SER A 843 10.47 18.50 5.16
CA SER A 843 9.21 19.21 5.09
C SER A 843 8.77 19.72 6.47
N ALA A 844 7.95 20.77 6.48
CA ALA A 844 7.31 21.29 7.67
C ALA A 844 5.90 21.74 7.35
N SER A 845 4.96 21.55 8.27
CA SER A 845 3.59 22.02 8.12
C SER A 845 3.07 22.71 9.36
N LEU A 846 2.14 23.62 9.16
CA LEU A 846 1.41 24.33 10.19
C LEU A 846 -0.08 24.13 9.97
N GLY A 847 -0.75 23.49 10.92
CA GLY A 847 -2.17 23.22 10.90
C GLY A 847 -2.94 23.97 11.98
N VAL A 848 -4.18 24.30 11.70
CA VAL A 848 -5.14 24.87 12.64
C VAL A 848 -6.37 23.97 12.62
N ASN A 849 -6.85 23.60 13.80
CA ASN A 849 -8.07 22.83 13.97
C ASN A 849 -9.04 23.60 14.86
N TYR A 850 -10.32 23.57 14.50
CA TYR A 850 -11.44 24.12 15.29
C TYR A 850 -12.46 23.01 15.55
N VAL A 851 -12.80 22.80 16.80
CA VAL A 851 -13.80 21.82 17.24
C VAL A 851 -14.90 22.56 17.99
N PHE A 852 -16.17 22.34 17.60
CA PHE A 852 -17.35 22.91 18.22
C PHE A 852 -18.18 21.81 18.86
#